data_09c4a34b2404672e4fc7ee04c613ee88
#
_entry.id   09c4a34b2404672e4fc7ee04c613ee88
#
_cell.length_a   1.000
_cell.length_b   1.000
_cell.length_c   1.000
_cell.angle_alpha   90.00
_cell.angle_beta   90.00
_cell.angle_gamma   90.00
#
_symmetry.space_group_name_H-M   'P 1'
#
loop_
_entity.id
_entity.type
_entity.pdbx_description
1 polymer ?
#
loop_
_entity_poly.entity_id
_entity_poly.type
_entity_poly.pdbx_seq_one_letter_code
_entity_poly.pdbx_strand_id
1 'polypeptide(L)'
;MSSERDLPASTHTRRSIFKFGGGAVAAATFVGLASTPASADPAGPAADAADLTPRHYSLRDPHAGTVRTKRNRRGSEPTVTILPIDNAKFRAGGRFDLRVEVAGVTPIDTKVTIRVAGSKGPAMVLSKEALRPKAAGDEVVIVYPELSYPEPGEYTVEVTVVRKGAKTVRSSVTHEVVGAGDGGAKNVVFFLGDGMGTAAITGARLLSKGMTQGKYRGLLAMDTMDNRGLVGTSGADSIATDSANSMSAYMCGHKSSVNAMGVYESSESAHDRHPKVETMAELVKRTRGMSVGIVSTAEVQDATPAAVFAHTRQRAEYLAIMDQALDPVRRPDVLMGGGLASLLPKSEEGSRRDDDRDLVEEFQAEGYLFASTRSELAKVTEESPDRLLGLFHNRNLNVYLDREQVRDPGVLGDWDDQPTLMEMTSAALRVLEKNDEGFFLMVEAASIDKMEHPLDGPRAVYDTIELDQTLRLVREWAADRDDTLIVVTADHNHAMSIAGTHDVRDGAGRDGNGVYGDAGFPTYVDSDGNGFPDDPNPDVQLFFGWSNHPDHTDDFQHNSTFLDPAVIDDQTGRAVPNPKRDPDAELQLGNLPVTSTTCVHTVEDVSIFAFGPGSQRFNAFLDNTEVFHRMVDALGIDATRDR
;
A
#
# COMPACT_ATOMS: atom_id res chain seq x y z
N MET A 1 -14.60 -58.70 44.40
CA MET A 1 -15.54 -58.13 45.36
C MET A 1 -15.72 -56.71 44.86
N SER A 2 -16.64 -56.50 43.95
CA SER A 2 -18.02 -55.97 44.06
C SER A 2 -18.00 -54.58 44.69
N SER A 3 -18.46 -53.52 44.03
CA SER A 3 -19.79 -53.37 43.51
C SER A 3 -19.86 -52.18 42.52
N GLU A 4 -20.53 -52.47 41.43
CA GLU A 4 -21.17 -51.52 40.52
C GLU A 4 -22.20 -50.65 41.25
N ARG A 5 -22.33 -49.39 40.83
CA ARG A 5 -23.63 -48.68 40.90
C ARG A 5 -23.81 -47.83 39.66
N ASP A 6 -24.83 -48.23 38.91
CA ASP A 6 -25.48 -47.53 37.81
C ASP A 6 -25.95 -46.12 38.17
N LEU A 7 -25.87 -45.22 37.21
CA LEU A 7 -26.68 -44.01 37.12
C LEU A 7 -27.30 -43.91 35.71
N PRO A 8 -28.58 -43.51 35.60
CA PRO A 8 -29.33 -43.66 34.38
C PRO A 8 -29.16 -42.48 33.42
N ALA A 9 -29.26 -42.79 32.13
CA ALA A 9 -29.39 -41.84 31.03
C ALA A 9 -30.66 -40.98 31.16
N SER A 10 -30.55 -39.68 30.94
CA SER A 10 -31.69 -38.82 30.63
C SER A 10 -31.47 -38.12 29.29
N THR A 11 -32.17 -38.63 28.28
CA THR A 11 -32.48 -38.00 27.00
C THR A 11 -33.38 -36.79 27.23
N HIS A 12 -32.95 -35.59 26.76
CA HIS A 12 -33.89 -34.53 26.43
C HIS A 12 -33.55 -33.87 25.13
N THR A 13 -34.22 -34.35 24.10
CA THR A 13 -34.50 -33.68 22.84
C THR A 13 -35.43 -32.48 23.10
N ARG A 14 -35.06 -31.28 22.76
CA ARG A 14 -36.00 -30.19 22.55
C ARG A 14 -35.83 -29.60 21.14
N ARG A 15 -36.71 -30.05 20.25
CA ARG A 15 -37.11 -29.34 19.06
C ARG A 15 -38.03 -28.19 19.48
N SER A 16 -37.69 -26.98 19.17
CA SER A 16 -38.62 -25.83 19.20
C SER A 16 -39.06 -25.49 17.79
N ILE A 17 -40.31 -25.79 17.50
CA ILE A 17 -41.03 -25.40 16.30
C ILE A 17 -41.53 -23.98 16.52
N PHE A 18 -41.10 -23.00 15.74
CA PHE A 18 -41.76 -21.70 15.67
C PHE A 18 -42.84 -21.73 14.58
N LYS A 19 -44.09 -21.57 15.02
CA LYS A 19 -45.25 -21.34 14.14
C LYS A 19 -45.24 -19.89 13.65
N PHE A 20 -45.35 -19.74 12.34
CA PHE A 20 -45.64 -18.46 11.71
C PHE A 20 -47.09 -18.06 11.97
N GLY A 21 -47.30 -16.90 12.60
CA GLY A 21 -48.57 -16.16 12.63
C GLY A 21 -48.51 -15.03 11.63
N GLY A 22 -49.41 -15.01 10.67
CA GLY A 22 -49.50 -14.01 9.63
C GLY A 22 -49.89 -12.65 10.18
N GLY A 23 -49.18 -11.60 9.79
CA GLY A 23 -49.54 -10.22 9.92
C GLY A 23 -48.99 -9.47 8.71
N ALA A 24 -49.88 -8.90 7.91
CA ALA A 24 -49.51 -8.11 6.76
C ALA A 24 -48.72 -6.88 7.19
N VAL A 25 -47.51 -6.72 6.72
CA VAL A 25 -46.71 -5.52 6.84
C VAL A 25 -46.34 -5.07 5.43
N ALA A 26 -46.60 -3.78 5.20
CA ALA A 26 -46.36 -3.08 3.95
C ALA A 26 -44.93 -3.26 3.43
N ALA A 27 -44.83 -3.50 2.14
CA ALA A 27 -43.60 -3.53 1.41
C ALA A 27 -42.88 -2.17 1.50
N ALA A 28 -41.88 -2.08 2.39
CA ALA A 28 -40.83 -1.12 2.26
C ALA A 28 -39.76 -1.78 1.40
N THR A 29 -39.58 -1.29 0.22
CA THR A 29 -38.49 -1.66 -0.69
C THR A 29 -37.17 -1.30 -0.01
N PHE A 30 -36.55 -2.26 0.65
CA PHE A 30 -35.15 -2.18 0.98
C PHE A 30 -34.40 -2.40 -0.34
N VAL A 31 -33.92 -1.31 -0.93
CA VAL A 31 -32.84 -1.36 -1.89
C VAL A 31 -31.65 -1.90 -1.12
N GLY A 32 -31.27 -3.14 -1.39
CA GLY A 32 -30.04 -3.71 -0.90
C GLY A 32 -28.89 -2.84 -1.38
N LEU A 33 -28.28 -2.11 -0.45
CA LEU A 33 -26.96 -1.57 -0.65
C LEU A 33 -26.02 -2.76 -0.65
N ALA A 34 -25.72 -3.27 -1.85
CA ALA A 34 -24.53 -4.07 -2.05
C ALA A 34 -23.37 -3.20 -1.53
N SER A 35 -22.71 -3.68 -0.48
CA SER A 35 -21.48 -3.10 0.01
C SER A 35 -20.43 -3.29 -1.08
N THR A 36 -20.32 -2.32 -1.96
CA THR A 36 -19.12 -2.21 -2.79
C THR A 36 -17.95 -1.98 -1.84
N PRO A 37 -16.87 -2.76 -1.91
CA PRO A 37 -15.65 -2.40 -1.21
C PRO A 37 -15.27 -0.99 -1.64
N ALA A 38 -15.04 -0.12 -0.66
CA ALA A 38 -14.57 1.22 -0.92
C ALA A 38 -13.21 1.10 -1.62
N SER A 39 -13.20 1.20 -2.94
CA SER A 39 -11.99 1.63 -3.61
C SER A 39 -11.72 3.04 -3.10
N ALA A 40 -10.49 3.34 -2.81
CA ALA A 40 -10.06 4.67 -2.41
C ALA A 40 -10.21 5.69 -3.56
N ASP A 41 -11.23 5.57 -4.35
CA ASP A 41 -11.90 6.55 -5.21
C ASP A 41 -13.05 5.86 -5.93
N PRO A 42 -14.30 6.26 -5.72
CA PRO A 42 -15.36 5.83 -6.58
C PRO A 42 -15.19 6.52 -7.94
N ALA A 43 -14.82 5.78 -8.96
CA ALA A 43 -15.08 6.19 -10.33
C ALA A 43 -16.59 6.17 -10.55
N GLY A 44 -17.28 7.22 -10.12
CA GLY A 44 -18.63 7.54 -10.55
C GLY A 44 -18.57 8.08 -11.96
N PRO A 45 -19.70 8.03 -12.74
CA PRO A 45 -19.73 8.60 -14.07
C PRO A 45 -19.33 10.07 -14.01
N ALA A 46 -18.58 10.53 -15.00
CA ALA A 46 -18.05 11.88 -15.14
C ALA A 46 -19.16 12.95 -15.17
N ALA A 47 -19.67 13.27 -14.01
CA ALA A 47 -20.40 14.48 -13.73
C ALA A 47 -19.61 15.19 -12.63
N ASP A 48 -18.96 16.28 -13.02
CA ASP A 48 -18.17 17.16 -12.16
C ASP A 48 -16.94 16.53 -11.46
N ALA A 49 -16.07 15.91 -12.24
CA ALA A 49 -14.72 15.50 -11.80
C ALA A 49 -13.84 16.66 -11.26
N ALA A 50 -14.36 17.89 -11.26
CA ALA A 50 -13.70 19.05 -10.69
C ALA A 50 -13.86 19.15 -9.16
N ASP A 51 -14.78 18.39 -8.55
CA ASP A 51 -15.11 18.52 -7.12
C ASP A 51 -14.78 17.27 -6.30
N LEU A 52 -14.39 16.16 -6.95
CA LEU A 52 -14.06 14.88 -6.31
C LEU A 52 -12.57 14.55 -6.32
N THR A 53 -11.71 15.41 -6.84
CA THR A 53 -10.32 15.37 -6.40
C THR A 53 -10.33 15.58 -4.90
N PRO A 54 -9.68 14.70 -4.11
CA PRO A 54 -9.60 14.89 -2.67
C PRO A 54 -8.97 16.26 -2.40
N ARG A 55 -9.82 17.29 -2.28
CA ARG A 55 -9.40 18.63 -1.88
C ARG A 55 -8.82 18.60 -0.47
N HIS A 56 -8.95 17.47 0.19
CA HIS A 56 -8.45 17.19 1.52
C HIS A 56 -6.97 16.84 1.55
N TYR A 57 -6.45 16.19 0.51
CA TYR A 57 -5.02 16.20 0.28
C TYR A 57 -4.69 17.54 -0.36
N SER A 58 -4.87 18.59 0.42
CA SER A 58 -4.70 19.93 -0.04
C SER A 58 -3.25 20.15 -0.44
N LEU A 59 -2.95 19.80 -1.67
CA LEU A 59 -1.78 20.30 -2.41
C LEU A 59 -1.76 21.84 -2.40
N ARG A 60 -2.56 22.47 -1.55
CA ARG A 60 -2.66 23.90 -1.32
C ARG A 60 -2.05 24.32 0.00
N ASP A 61 -1.46 23.39 0.75
CA ASP A 61 -0.67 23.77 1.91
C ASP A 61 0.52 24.61 1.41
N PRO A 62 0.60 25.90 1.82
CA PRO A 62 1.72 26.76 1.45
C PRO A 62 3.06 26.27 2.05
N HIS A 63 3.03 25.26 2.91
CA HIS A 63 4.19 24.63 3.55
C HIS A 63 4.56 23.27 2.95
N ALA A 64 3.75 22.70 2.05
CA ALA A 64 4.19 21.55 1.28
C ALA A 64 5.43 22.00 0.48
N GLY A 65 6.56 21.33 0.67
CA GLY A 65 7.86 21.69 0.07
C GLY A 65 7.90 21.61 -1.45
N THR A 66 6.83 21.22 -2.09
CA THR A 66 6.57 21.40 -3.51
C THR A 66 6.15 22.84 -3.73
N VAL A 67 7.03 23.63 -4.26
CA VAL A 67 6.72 24.96 -4.76
C VAL A 67 5.69 24.85 -5.86
N ARG A 68 4.41 24.77 -5.50
CA ARG A 68 3.34 25.07 -6.45
C ARG A 68 3.45 26.51 -6.84
N THR A 69 3.79 26.72 -8.06
CA THR A 69 3.85 28.02 -8.71
C THR A 69 2.54 28.77 -8.47
N LYS A 70 2.52 29.66 -7.48
CA LYS A 70 1.60 30.80 -7.59
C LYS A 70 1.85 31.39 -8.97
N ARG A 71 0.82 31.56 -9.80
CA ARG A 71 0.93 32.30 -11.06
C ARG A 71 1.70 33.57 -10.75
N ASN A 72 2.97 33.59 -11.16
CA ASN A 72 3.85 34.72 -10.91
C ASN A 72 3.26 35.92 -11.62
N ARG A 73 3.03 37.00 -10.89
CA ARG A 73 2.70 38.28 -11.53
C ARG A 73 3.85 38.63 -12.46
N ARG A 74 3.54 39.14 -13.67
CA ARG A 74 4.58 39.67 -14.60
C ARG A 74 5.55 40.54 -13.82
N GLY A 75 6.85 40.14 -13.80
CA GLY A 75 7.90 40.87 -13.10
C GLY A 75 8.47 40.19 -11.83
N SER A 76 7.95 39.05 -11.40
CA SER A 76 8.56 38.27 -10.30
C SER A 76 9.82 37.51 -10.75
N GLU A 77 10.69 37.14 -9.80
CA GLU A 77 11.84 36.27 -10.11
C GLU A 77 11.31 34.92 -10.67
N PRO A 78 12.01 34.30 -11.66
CA PRO A 78 11.66 32.98 -12.15
C PRO A 78 11.78 31.95 -11.03
N THR A 79 10.86 30.99 -11.04
CA THR A 79 10.94 29.81 -10.18
C THR A 79 11.61 28.68 -10.95
N VAL A 80 12.58 28.00 -10.34
CA VAL A 80 13.31 26.87 -10.93
C VAL A 80 12.99 25.63 -10.12
N THR A 81 12.43 24.61 -10.78
CA THR A 81 12.21 23.27 -10.24
C THR A 81 13.20 22.31 -10.89
N ILE A 82 13.85 21.49 -10.09
CA ILE A 82 14.80 20.46 -10.54
C ILE A 82 14.29 19.13 -10.02
N LEU A 83 14.06 18.16 -10.92
CA LEU A 83 13.62 16.82 -10.59
C LEU A 83 14.61 15.80 -11.18
N PRO A 84 15.01 14.80 -10.45
CA PRO A 84 14.67 14.43 -9.07
C PRO A 84 15.01 15.52 -8.02
N ILE A 85 14.32 15.43 -6.87
CA ILE A 85 14.40 16.41 -5.79
C ILE A 85 15.76 16.41 -5.08
N ASP A 86 16.00 17.44 -4.25
CA ASP A 86 17.19 17.52 -3.40
C ASP A 86 17.29 16.33 -2.43
N ASN A 87 18.52 15.89 -2.15
CA ASN A 87 18.83 14.71 -1.32
C ASN A 87 18.27 13.38 -1.85
N ALA A 88 17.86 13.29 -3.12
CA ALA A 88 17.50 12.00 -3.72
C ALA A 88 18.72 11.07 -3.78
N LYS A 89 18.49 9.78 -3.51
CA LYS A 89 19.51 8.75 -3.49
C LYS A 89 19.40 7.85 -4.70
N PHE A 90 20.51 7.52 -5.32
CA PHE A 90 20.60 6.72 -6.53
C PHE A 90 21.55 5.53 -6.36
N ARG A 91 21.35 4.51 -7.18
CA ARG A 91 22.40 3.51 -7.45
C ARG A 91 23.29 4.02 -8.57
N ALA A 92 24.62 3.82 -8.48
CA ALA A 92 25.49 4.08 -9.62
C ALA A 92 25.03 3.23 -10.81
N GLY A 93 24.75 3.86 -11.96
CA GLY A 93 24.16 3.22 -13.12
C GLY A 93 22.63 3.15 -13.15
N GLY A 94 21.94 3.47 -12.06
CA GLY A 94 20.47 3.57 -12.02
C GLY A 94 19.96 4.66 -12.95
N ARG A 95 18.86 4.39 -13.66
CA ARG A 95 18.31 5.27 -14.70
C ARG A 95 17.22 6.19 -14.16
N PHE A 96 17.22 7.43 -14.63
CA PHE A 96 16.21 8.42 -14.27
C PHE A 96 16.09 9.52 -15.31
N ASP A 97 14.95 10.22 -15.33
CA ASP A 97 14.77 11.42 -16.14
C ASP A 97 15.14 12.65 -15.33
N LEU A 98 16.12 13.42 -15.78
CA LEU A 98 16.41 14.75 -15.24
C LEU A 98 15.49 15.76 -15.91
N ARG A 99 14.64 16.43 -15.13
CA ARG A 99 13.73 17.47 -15.61
C ARG A 99 14.00 18.79 -14.89
N VAL A 100 14.12 19.85 -15.66
CA VAL A 100 14.26 21.23 -15.15
C VAL A 100 13.14 22.09 -15.70
N GLU A 101 12.41 22.73 -14.83
CA GLU A 101 11.31 23.63 -15.15
C GLU A 101 11.66 25.04 -14.67
N VAL A 102 11.48 26.02 -15.55
CA VAL A 102 11.71 27.42 -15.25
C VAL A 102 10.44 28.20 -15.56
N ALA A 103 9.66 28.50 -14.53
CA ALA A 103 8.40 29.23 -14.65
C ALA A 103 8.59 30.76 -14.49
N GLY A 104 7.68 31.54 -15.06
CA GLY A 104 7.71 33.02 -15.02
C GLY A 104 8.72 33.63 -15.98
N VAL A 105 9.00 32.95 -17.10
CA VAL A 105 9.98 33.37 -18.11
C VAL A 105 9.39 33.33 -19.52
N THR A 106 9.92 34.19 -20.39
CA THR A 106 9.65 34.13 -21.83
C THR A 106 10.75 33.32 -22.50
N PRO A 107 10.44 32.20 -23.15
CA PRO A 107 11.47 31.28 -23.70
C PRO A 107 12.49 31.97 -24.62
N ILE A 108 12.05 32.90 -25.46
CA ILE A 108 12.90 33.59 -26.43
C ILE A 108 13.98 34.49 -25.80
N ASP A 109 13.75 35.01 -24.60
CA ASP A 109 14.66 35.91 -23.88
C ASP A 109 15.41 35.22 -22.75
N THR A 110 15.24 33.89 -22.60
CA THR A 110 15.77 33.15 -21.47
C THR A 110 16.78 32.10 -21.94
N LYS A 111 17.98 32.15 -21.33
CA LYS A 111 19.00 31.11 -21.46
C LYS A 111 19.08 30.31 -20.17
N VAL A 112 18.88 29.01 -20.27
CA VAL A 112 19.05 28.07 -19.17
C VAL A 112 20.31 27.25 -19.41
N THR A 113 21.15 27.13 -18.38
CA THR A 113 22.34 26.28 -18.39
C THR A 113 22.22 25.30 -17.24
N ILE A 114 22.36 24.01 -17.54
CA ILE A 114 22.34 22.92 -16.57
C ILE A 114 23.75 22.34 -16.50
N ARG A 115 24.29 22.23 -15.28
CA ARG A 115 25.59 21.65 -15.01
C ARG A 115 25.43 20.55 -13.97
N VAL A 116 25.96 19.37 -14.25
CA VAL A 116 26.05 18.26 -13.32
C VAL A 116 27.51 18.10 -12.92
N ALA A 117 27.82 18.20 -11.64
CA ALA A 117 29.16 18.05 -11.10
C ALA A 117 29.17 16.94 -10.07
N GLY A 118 29.95 15.88 -10.32
CA GLY A 118 30.24 14.85 -9.34
C GLY A 118 31.41 15.25 -8.42
N SER A 119 31.47 14.69 -7.22
CA SER A 119 32.55 14.90 -6.27
C SER A 119 33.91 14.36 -6.77
N LYS A 120 33.89 13.45 -7.74
CA LYS A 120 35.08 12.83 -8.35
C LYS A 120 34.99 12.94 -9.86
N GLY A 121 35.50 14.01 -10.44
CA GLY A 121 35.59 14.14 -11.90
C GLY A 121 35.17 15.49 -12.46
N PRO A 122 35.35 15.70 -13.77
CA PRO A 122 34.96 16.96 -14.41
C PRO A 122 33.43 17.12 -14.45
N ALA A 123 32.97 18.34 -14.21
CA ALA A 123 31.56 18.64 -14.35
C ALA A 123 31.09 18.46 -15.81
N MET A 124 29.99 17.77 -15.99
CA MET A 124 29.32 17.62 -17.28
C MET A 124 28.37 18.81 -17.48
N VAL A 125 28.55 19.52 -18.57
CA VAL A 125 27.60 20.55 -18.98
C VAL A 125 26.60 19.91 -19.93
N LEU A 126 25.39 19.70 -19.43
CA LEU A 126 24.28 19.24 -20.24
C LEU A 126 23.85 20.43 -21.12
N SER A 127 24.32 20.49 -22.35
CA SER A 127 24.03 21.61 -23.22
C SER A 127 23.15 21.22 -24.42
N LYS A 128 22.13 21.97 -24.61
CA LYS A 128 21.61 22.54 -25.85
C LYS A 128 20.44 21.94 -26.59
N GLU A 129 20.09 20.68 -26.60
CA GLU A 129 19.13 20.26 -27.63
C GLU A 129 17.78 19.68 -27.18
N ALA A 130 17.54 19.62 -25.87
CA ALA A 130 16.23 19.21 -25.35
C ALA A 130 15.25 20.36 -25.11
N LEU A 131 15.43 21.46 -25.79
CA LEU A 131 14.52 22.61 -25.70
C LEU A 131 13.29 22.36 -26.55
N ARG A 132 12.21 21.86 -25.93
CA ARG A 132 10.85 22.09 -26.46
C ARG A 132 10.19 23.15 -25.59
N PRO A 133 10.24 24.44 -25.94
CA PRO A 133 9.40 25.42 -25.28
C PRO A 133 7.96 24.99 -25.50
N LYS A 134 7.17 24.86 -24.45
CA LYS A 134 5.71 24.82 -24.59
C LYS A 134 5.32 26.13 -25.30
N ALA A 135 4.79 26.05 -26.50
CA ALA A 135 4.50 27.19 -27.38
C ALA A 135 3.40 28.13 -26.82
N ALA A 136 2.92 27.94 -25.63
CA ALA A 136 1.79 28.66 -25.06
C ALA A 136 1.95 28.93 -23.55
N GLY A 137 3.11 29.32 -23.01
CA GLY A 137 3.23 29.59 -21.59
C GLY A 137 4.48 30.37 -21.21
N ASP A 138 4.46 30.92 -20.03
CA ASP A 138 5.58 31.60 -19.37
C ASP A 138 6.55 30.58 -18.72
N GLU A 139 6.85 29.46 -19.40
CA GLU A 139 7.66 28.38 -18.86
C GLU A 139 8.64 27.79 -19.86
N VAL A 140 9.83 27.42 -19.39
CA VAL A 140 10.82 26.62 -20.13
C VAL A 140 10.99 25.29 -19.42
N VAL A 141 10.78 24.17 -20.13
CA VAL A 141 10.96 22.81 -19.64
C VAL A 141 12.09 22.13 -20.42
N ILE A 142 13.02 21.51 -19.70
CA ILE A 142 14.16 20.79 -20.27
C ILE A 142 14.18 19.39 -19.64
N VAL A 143 14.18 18.35 -20.48
CA VAL A 143 14.20 16.95 -20.04
C VAL A 143 15.39 16.24 -20.65
N TYR A 144 16.12 15.48 -19.83
CA TYR A 144 17.13 14.51 -20.24
C TYR A 144 16.64 13.14 -19.77
N PRO A 145 16.08 12.36 -20.70
CA PRO A 145 15.57 11.02 -20.36
C PRO A 145 16.73 10.04 -20.13
N GLU A 146 16.49 9.05 -19.29
CA GLU A 146 17.39 7.93 -19.02
C GLU A 146 18.83 8.34 -18.64
N LEU A 147 18.96 9.44 -17.90
CA LEU A 147 20.25 9.82 -17.34
C LEU A 147 20.67 8.79 -16.26
N SER A 148 21.97 8.60 -16.10
CA SER A 148 22.53 7.83 -14.98
C SER A 148 23.81 8.47 -14.45
N TYR A 149 24.08 8.24 -13.16
CA TYR A 149 25.36 8.57 -12.53
C TYR A 149 26.30 7.37 -12.54
N PRO A 150 27.47 7.44 -13.17
CA PRO A 150 28.29 6.26 -13.39
C PRO A 150 29.05 5.77 -12.15
N GLU A 151 29.32 6.64 -11.17
CA GLU A 151 30.20 6.37 -10.04
C GLU A 151 29.54 6.77 -8.72
N PRO A 152 29.82 6.05 -7.61
CA PRO A 152 29.39 6.47 -6.28
C PRO A 152 30.01 7.81 -5.86
N GLY A 153 29.21 8.65 -5.20
CA GLY A 153 29.63 9.95 -4.70
C GLY A 153 28.46 10.91 -4.59
N GLU A 154 28.75 12.17 -4.39
CA GLU A 154 27.78 13.25 -4.37
C GLU A 154 27.76 13.94 -5.73
N TYR A 155 26.58 14.22 -6.27
CA TYR A 155 26.38 14.93 -7.52
C TYR A 155 25.50 16.15 -7.30
N THR A 156 25.97 17.31 -7.75
CA THR A 156 25.21 18.56 -7.71
C THR A 156 24.70 18.89 -9.12
N VAL A 157 23.41 19.06 -9.25
CA VAL A 157 22.75 19.60 -10.46
C VAL A 157 22.54 21.09 -10.24
N GLU A 158 23.28 21.92 -10.96
CA GLU A 158 23.22 23.38 -10.87
C GLU A 158 22.51 23.94 -12.11
N VAL A 159 21.49 24.75 -11.90
CA VAL A 159 20.71 25.43 -12.97
C VAL A 159 20.95 26.93 -12.88
N THR A 160 21.40 27.52 -13.98
CA THR A 160 21.60 28.98 -14.12
C THR A 160 20.65 29.52 -15.17
N VAL A 161 19.81 30.47 -14.79
CA VAL A 161 18.83 31.15 -15.65
C VAL A 161 19.26 32.60 -15.89
N VAL A 162 19.53 32.95 -17.15
CA VAL A 162 19.92 34.30 -17.57
C VAL A 162 18.83 34.87 -18.48
N ARG A 163 18.29 36.02 -18.10
CA ARG A 163 17.32 36.78 -18.88
C ARG A 163 17.89 38.17 -19.25
N LYS A 164 17.56 38.61 -20.45
CA LYS A 164 17.99 39.95 -20.92
C LYS A 164 17.43 41.05 -19.99
N GLY A 165 18.30 41.82 -19.40
CA GLY A 165 17.91 42.94 -18.53
C GLY A 165 17.40 42.56 -17.13
N ALA A 166 17.56 41.31 -16.71
CA ALA A 166 17.17 40.85 -15.37
C ALA A 166 18.34 40.21 -14.61
N LYS A 167 18.19 40.07 -13.30
CA LYS A 167 19.16 39.38 -12.43
C LYS A 167 19.23 37.89 -12.82
N THR A 168 20.43 37.34 -12.84
CA THR A 168 20.66 35.90 -13.00
C THR A 168 20.12 35.13 -11.80
N VAL A 169 19.34 34.09 -12.04
CA VAL A 169 18.84 33.18 -10.99
C VAL A 169 19.63 31.88 -11.03
N ARG A 170 19.92 31.31 -9.86
CA ARG A 170 20.60 30.03 -9.70
C ARG A 170 19.83 29.18 -8.73
N SER A 171 19.73 27.89 -9.03
CA SER A 171 19.15 26.84 -8.17
C SER A 171 20.00 25.59 -8.28
N SER A 172 20.05 24.78 -7.24
CA SER A 172 20.76 23.50 -7.27
C SER A 172 20.09 22.49 -6.36
N VAL A 173 20.26 21.22 -6.72
CA VAL A 173 19.96 20.05 -5.88
C VAL A 173 21.20 19.19 -5.80
N THR A 174 21.31 18.43 -4.71
CA THR A 174 22.42 17.50 -4.49
C THR A 174 21.84 16.08 -4.37
N HIS A 175 22.43 15.15 -5.08
CA HIS A 175 22.05 13.74 -5.10
C HIS A 175 23.16 12.87 -4.51
N GLU A 176 22.78 11.91 -3.66
CA GLU A 176 23.68 10.87 -3.18
C GLU A 176 23.69 9.69 -4.16
N VAL A 177 24.86 9.20 -4.51
CA VAL A 177 24.98 8.00 -5.38
C VAL A 177 25.77 6.93 -4.63
N VAL A 178 25.16 5.76 -4.47
CA VAL A 178 25.77 4.61 -3.79
C VAL A 178 26.15 3.51 -4.78
N GLY A 179 27.18 2.75 -4.46
CA GLY A 179 27.68 1.65 -5.27
C GLY A 179 26.84 0.38 -5.11
N ALA A 180 27.30 -0.70 -5.76
CA ALA A 180 26.75 -2.03 -5.55
C ALA A 180 26.94 -2.47 -4.09
N GLY A 181 25.95 -3.17 -3.56
CA GLY A 181 26.04 -3.84 -2.25
C GLY A 181 26.93 -5.07 -2.27
N ASP A 182 27.15 -5.62 -1.09
CA ASP A 182 28.00 -6.81 -0.89
C ASP A 182 27.28 -8.13 -1.27
N GLY A 183 25.98 -8.09 -1.58
CA GLY A 183 25.22 -9.26 -2.01
C GLY A 183 24.90 -10.23 -0.87
N GLY A 184 24.64 -11.46 -1.27
CA GLY A 184 24.30 -12.57 -0.38
C GLY A 184 22.97 -13.23 -0.70
N ALA A 185 21.99 -12.46 -1.19
CA ALA A 185 20.71 -12.96 -1.65
C ALA A 185 20.72 -13.16 -3.18
N LYS A 186 20.14 -14.27 -3.61
CA LYS A 186 19.79 -14.55 -5.00
C LYS A 186 18.36 -14.10 -5.29
N ASN A 187 17.48 -14.29 -4.30
CA ASN A 187 16.06 -14.00 -4.38
C ASN A 187 15.65 -13.00 -3.31
N VAL A 188 14.59 -12.23 -3.60
CA VAL A 188 13.89 -11.40 -2.63
C VAL A 188 12.40 -11.73 -2.68
N VAL A 189 11.81 -12.00 -1.52
CA VAL A 189 10.35 -12.02 -1.34
C VAL A 189 9.96 -10.86 -0.44
N PHE A 190 9.24 -9.92 -0.99
CA PHE A 190 8.77 -8.72 -0.32
C PHE A 190 7.28 -8.84 -0.02
N PHE A 191 6.95 -8.93 1.27
CA PHE A 191 5.58 -8.97 1.76
C PHE A 191 5.11 -7.57 2.14
N LEU A 192 3.93 -7.21 1.68
CA LEU A 192 3.26 -5.97 2.07
C LEU A 192 1.87 -6.27 2.64
N GLY A 193 1.63 -5.85 3.88
CA GLY A 193 0.29 -5.70 4.42
C GLY A 193 -0.14 -4.25 4.22
N ASP A 194 -1.03 -4.00 3.25
CA ASP A 194 -1.54 -2.66 2.97
C ASP A 194 -2.28 -2.14 4.21
N GLY A 195 -1.87 -0.97 4.73
CA GLY A 195 -2.44 -0.41 5.94
C GLY A 195 -2.12 -1.16 7.26
N MET A 196 -1.25 -2.19 7.22
CA MET A 196 -0.99 -3.08 8.35
C MET A 196 -0.22 -2.39 9.48
N GLY A 197 -0.94 -1.63 10.30
CA GLY A 197 -0.40 -1.05 11.53
C GLY A 197 -0.18 -2.07 12.65
N THR A 198 0.37 -1.60 13.77
CA THR A 198 0.63 -2.45 14.94
C THR A 198 -0.64 -3.02 15.56
N ALA A 199 -1.79 -2.37 15.41
CA ALA A 199 -3.09 -2.86 15.86
C ALA A 199 -3.51 -4.12 15.07
N ALA A 200 -3.37 -4.11 13.75
CA ALA A 200 -3.65 -5.27 12.90
C ALA A 200 -2.78 -6.47 13.28
N ILE A 201 -1.46 -6.26 13.46
CA ILE A 201 -0.53 -7.31 13.90
C ILE A 201 -0.90 -7.86 15.29
N THR A 202 -1.25 -6.99 16.23
CA THR A 202 -1.67 -7.39 17.58
C THR A 202 -2.99 -8.17 17.54
N GLY A 203 -3.96 -7.69 16.74
CA GLY A 203 -5.22 -8.38 16.51
C GLY A 203 -5.00 -9.79 15.94
N ALA A 204 -4.20 -9.90 14.88
CA ALA A 204 -3.86 -11.18 14.25
C ALA A 204 -3.26 -12.18 15.25
N ARG A 205 -2.36 -11.70 16.13
CA ARG A 205 -1.75 -12.55 17.18
C ARG A 205 -2.79 -12.99 18.22
N LEU A 206 -3.67 -12.09 18.64
CA LEU A 206 -4.71 -12.40 19.62
C LEU A 206 -5.74 -13.38 19.06
N LEU A 207 -6.21 -13.18 17.85
CA LEU A 207 -7.21 -14.05 17.22
C LEU A 207 -6.64 -15.44 16.90
N SER A 208 -5.46 -15.51 16.29
CA SER A 208 -4.90 -16.78 15.79
C SER A 208 -4.16 -17.59 16.84
N LYS A 209 -3.63 -16.96 17.91
CA LYS A 209 -2.84 -17.67 18.94
C LYS A 209 -3.54 -17.72 20.28
N GLY A 210 -4.41 -16.74 20.57
CA GLY A 210 -5.07 -16.61 21.85
C GLY A 210 -4.13 -16.32 23.02
N MET A 211 -4.70 -16.23 24.20
CA MET A 211 -3.97 -15.90 25.44
C MET A 211 -4.34 -16.83 26.58
N THR A 212 -3.41 -16.97 27.55
CA THR A 212 -3.67 -17.61 28.83
C THR A 212 -2.98 -16.81 29.93
N GLN A 213 -3.73 -16.28 30.87
CA GLN A 213 -3.21 -15.50 32.00
C GLN A 213 -2.27 -14.36 31.54
N GLY A 214 -2.65 -13.64 30.49
CA GLY A 214 -1.88 -12.53 29.93
C GLY A 214 -0.69 -12.91 29.05
N LYS A 215 -0.48 -14.20 28.78
CA LYS A 215 0.58 -14.68 27.88
C LYS A 215 -0.02 -15.22 26.59
N TYR A 216 0.55 -14.83 25.44
CA TYR A 216 0.21 -15.42 24.15
C TYR A 216 0.53 -16.92 24.15
N ARG A 217 -0.33 -17.72 23.55
CA ARG A 217 -0.13 -19.18 23.38
C ARG A 217 0.79 -19.52 22.23
N GLY A 218 1.12 -18.56 21.37
CA GLY A 218 2.01 -18.71 20.25
C GLY A 218 2.42 -17.35 19.66
N LEU A 219 3.24 -17.39 18.65
CA LEU A 219 3.75 -16.23 17.92
C LEU A 219 3.34 -16.30 16.45
N LEU A 220 3.19 -15.15 15.80
CA LEU A 220 3.07 -15.04 14.36
C LEU A 220 4.40 -15.42 13.68
N ALA A 221 4.38 -15.77 12.41
CA ALA A 221 5.60 -16.01 11.64
C ALA A 221 6.49 -14.77 11.60
N MET A 222 5.89 -13.57 11.44
CA MET A 222 6.61 -12.30 11.47
C MET A 222 7.23 -12.00 12.85
N ASP A 223 6.63 -12.44 13.94
CA ASP A 223 7.19 -12.25 15.30
C ASP A 223 8.51 -13.00 15.52
N THR A 224 8.79 -14.01 14.73
CA THR A 224 9.97 -14.88 14.86
C THR A 224 11.05 -14.58 13.82
N MET A 225 10.93 -13.47 13.08
CA MET A 225 11.97 -13.02 12.15
C MET A 225 13.15 -12.40 12.91
N ASP A 226 14.36 -12.60 12.38
CA ASP A 226 15.61 -12.30 13.09
C ASP A 226 15.86 -10.80 13.28
N ASN A 227 15.40 -9.99 12.33
CA ASN A 227 15.68 -8.56 12.27
C ASN A 227 14.38 -7.76 12.20
N ARG A 228 14.35 -6.59 12.85
CA ARG A 228 13.17 -5.72 12.93
C ARG A 228 13.59 -4.26 13.03
N GLY A 229 12.72 -3.41 12.48
CA GLY A 229 12.88 -1.98 12.53
C GLY A 229 11.53 -1.27 12.42
N LEU A 230 11.61 0.02 12.20
CA LEU A 230 10.47 0.90 11.90
C LEU A 230 10.75 1.63 10.59
N VAL A 231 9.71 1.96 9.87
CA VAL A 231 9.78 2.69 8.60
C VAL A 231 8.89 3.93 8.68
N GLY A 232 9.49 5.08 8.40
CA GLY A 232 8.76 6.32 8.18
C GLY A 232 8.24 6.39 6.75
N THR A 233 6.95 6.65 6.57
CA THR A 233 6.22 6.43 5.31
C THR A 233 5.94 7.69 4.49
N SER A 234 6.36 8.88 4.92
CA SER A 234 6.04 10.14 4.24
C SER A 234 6.35 10.15 2.74
N GLY A 235 5.50 10.84 1.96
CA GLY A 235 5.70 11.11 0.53
C GLY A 235 6.52 12.36 0.24
N ALA A 236 6.55 12.78 -1.03
CA ALA A 236 7.25 13.99 -1.48
C ALA A 236 6.47 15.27 -1.19
N ASP A 237 5.17 15.20 -1.05
CA ASP A 237 4.25 16.34 -0.94
C ASP A 237 3.39 16.31 0.33
N SER A 238 3.44 15.24 1.11
CA SER A 238 2.67 15.07 2.34
C SER A 238 3.37 14.16 3.33
N ILE A 239 3.17 14.40 4.63
CA ILE A 239 3.58 13.45 5.69
C ILE A 239 2.65 12.25 5.78
N ALA A 240 1.37 12.41 5.40
CA ALA A 240 0.46 11.29 5.20
C ALA A 240 0.62 10.77 3.76
N THR A 241 0.59 9.47 3.61
CA THR A 241 0.85 8.79 2.35
C THR A 241 -0.38 8.01 1.87
N ASP A 242 -0.40 7.69 0.57
CA ASP A 242 -1.27 6.65 0.01
C ASP A 242 -0.42 5.45 -0.43
N SER A 243 -1.07 4.36 -0.81
CA SER A 243 -0.37 3.14 -1.23
C SER A 243 0.49 3.35 -2.49
N ALA A 244 0.13 4.31 -3.37
CA ALA A 244 0.89 4.57 -4.59
C ALA A 244 2.28 5.15 -4.31
N ASN A 245 2.34 6.28 -3.60
CA ASN A 245 3.61 6.95 -3.36
C ASN A 245 4.48 6.24 -2.32
N SER A 246 3.90 5.54 -1.34
CA SER A 246 4.67 4.75 -0.38
C SER A 246 5.26 3.50 -1.04
N MET A 247 4.46 2.74 -1.80
CA MET A 247 4.99 1.59 -2.53
C MET A 247 5.98 2.00 -3.63
N SER A 248 5.77 3.16 -4.28
CA SER A 248 6.77 3.75 -5.18
C SER A 248 8.12 3.94 -4.49
N ALA A 249 8.14 4.43 -3.24
CA ALA A 249 9.38 4.57 -2.49
C ALA A 249 10.07 3.22 -2.26
N TYR A 250 9.31 2.15 -1.96
CA TYR A 250 9.84 0.80 -1.81
C TYR A 250 10.35 0.17 -3.12
N MET A 251 9.79 0.59 -4.26
CA MET A 251 10.09 -0.05 -5.55
C MET A 251 11.02 0.74 -6.46
N CYS A 252 11.36 1.97 -6.13
CA CYS A 252 12.35 2.75 -6.90
C CYS A 252 13.35 3.54 -6.03
N GLY A 253 13.18 3.56 -4.70
CA GLY A 253 14.08 4.27 -3.79
C GLY A 253 13.93 5.79 -3.82
N HIS A 254 12.81 6.29 -4.34
CA HIS A 254 12.55 7.72 -4.49
C HIS A 254 11.19 8.10 -3.93
N LYS A 255 11.15 9.28 -3.27
CA LYS A 255 9.87 9.86 -2.83
C LYS A 255 9.03 10.23 -4.04
N SER A 256 7.75 9.89 -4.00
CA SER A 256 6.75 10.27 -5.00
C SER A 256 5.62 11.07 -4.34
N SER A 257 4.85 11.79 -5.15
CA SER A 257 3.67 12.51 -4.65
C SER A 257 2.49 11.55 -4.47
N VAL A 258 1.53 11.90 -3.62
CA VAL A 258 0.27 11.16 -3.45
C VAL A 258 -0.33 10.82 -4.82
N ASN A 259 -0.81 9.59 -5.00
CA ASN A 259 -1.33 9.00 -6.23
C ASN A 259 -0.29 8.73 -7.36
N ALA A 260 1.00 8.98 -7.16
CA ALA A 260 2.01 8.79 -8.19
C ALA A 260 2.89 7.56 -7.95
N MET A 261 3.30 6.88 -9.00
CA MET A 261 4.17 5.70 -8.98
C MET A 261 5.32 5.85 -9.97
N GLY A 262 6.56 5.61 -9.54
CA GLY A 262 7.75 5.60 -10.38
C GLY A 262 8.07 6.92 -11.07
N VAL A 263 7.46 8.04 -10.65
CA VAL A 263 7.65 9.37 -11.24
C VAL A 263 7.71 10.46 -10.18
N TYR A 264 8.33 11.57 -10.51
CA TYR A 264 8.20 12.82 -9.77
C TYR A 264 7.11 13.71 -10.37
N GLU A 265 6.33 14.38 -9.53
CA GLU A 265 5.34 15.35 -10.00
C GLU A 265 6.02 16.55 -10.68
N SER A 266 5.50 16.94 -11.85
CA SER A 266 6.02 18.03 -12.64
C SER A 266 4.88 18.91 -13.19
N SER A 267 5.21 19.98 -13.92
CA SER A 267 4.21 20.82 -14.60
C SER A 267 3.48 20.15 -15.77
N GLU A 268 3.81 18.89 -16.06
CA GLU A 268 3.17 18.13 -17.15
C GLU A 268 1.71 17.81 -16.80
N SER A 269 0.85 17.81 -17.82
CA SER A 269 -0.56 17.48 -17.64
C SER A 269 -0.89 16.03 -18.00
N ALA A 270 -0.07 15.37 -18.79
CA ALA A 270 -0.24 13.98 -19.19
C ALA A 270 0.41 13.07 -18.13
N HIS A 271 -0.35 12.16 -17.55
CA HIS A 271 0.05 11.35 -16.41
C HIS A 271 1.23 10.41 -16.68
N ASP A 272 1.45 10.05 -17.94
CA ASP A 272 2.53 9.17 -18.40
C ASP A 272 3.84 9.91 -18.76
N ARG A 273 3.87 11.26 -18.68
CA ARG A 273 4.99 12.11 -19.14
C ARG A 273 5.75 12.81 -18.04
N HIS A 274 5.46 12.47 -16.79
CA HIS A 274 6.25 12.93 -15.65
C HIS A 274 7.63 12.27 -15.63
N PRO A 275 8.67 12.91 -15.05
CA PRO A 275 10.02 12.36 -15.05
C PRO A 275 10.07 11.04 -14.24
N LYS A 276 10.57 10.01 -14.90
CA LYS A 276 10.61 8.63 -14.40
C LYS A 276 11.87 8.37 -13.59
N VAL A 277 11.75 7.41 -12.68
CA VAL A 277 12.87 6.78 -11.98
C VAL A 277 12.75 5.26 -12.13
N GLU A 278 13.87 4.58 -12.32
CA GLU A 278 13.91 3.15 -12.60
C GLU A 278 13.24 2.34 -11.48
N THR A 279 12.29 1.48 -11.85
CA THR A 279 11.58 0.60 -10.92
C THR A 279 12.38 -0.67 -10.61
N MET A 280 11.99 -1.39 -9.54
CA MET A 280 12.58 -2.68 -9.18
C MET A 280 12.50 -3.67 -10.35
N ALA A 281 11.36 -3.76 -11.04
CA ALA A 281 11.20 -4.68 -12.18
C ALA A 281 12.18 -4.34 -13.32
N GLU A 282 12.32 -3.07 -13.67
CA GLU A 282 13.27 -2.63 -14.69
C GLU A 282 14.70 -2.92 -14.29
N LEU A 283 15.07 -2.56 -13.05
CA LEU A 283 16.44 -2.74 -12.55
C LEU A 283 16.87 -4.20 -12.54
N VAL A 284 16.08 -5.11 -11.93
CA VAL A 284 16.49 -6.52 -11.78
C VAL A 284 16.49 -7.26 -13.13
N LYS A 285 15.53 -6.93 -14.03
CA LYS A 285 15.49 -7.50 -15.38
C LYS A 285 16.67 -7.04 -16.22
N ARG A 286 16.94 -5.74 -16.25
CA ARG A 286 18.03 -5.16 -17.04
C ARG A 286 19.40 -5.64 -16.61
N THR A 287 19.65 -5.67 -15.28
CA THR A 287 21.01 -5.90 -14.76
C THR A 287 21.36 -7.38 -14.60
N ARG A 288 20.39 -8.22 -14.26
CA ARG A 288 20.62 -9.64 -13.98
C ARG A 288 19.74 -10.60 -14.76
N GLY A 289 18.68 -10.12 -15.44
CA GLY A 289 17.69 -10.98 -16.07
C GLY A 289 16.89 -11.82 -15.07
N MET A 290 16.69 -11.30 -13.86
CA MET A 290 15.86 -11.94 -12.84
C MET A 290 14.40 -11.97 -13.27
N SER A 291 13.67 -12.98 -12.80
CA SER A 291 12.21 -13.01 -12.92
C SER A 291 11.55 -12.08 -11.91
N VAL A 292 10.38 -11.56 -12.27
CA VAL A 292 9.57 -10.69 -11.41
C VAL A 292 8.19 -11.31 -11.23
N GLY A 293 7.78 -11.48 -9.97
CA GLY A 293 6.46 -11.94 -9.59
C GLY A 293 5.70 -10.90 -8.78
N ILE A 294 4.40 -10.83 -9.00
CA ILE A 294 3.47 -9.96 -8.29
C ILE A 294 2.23 -10.79 -7.94
N VAL A 295 1.93 -10.86 -6.66
CA VAL A 295 0.76 -11.57 -6.11
C VAL A 295 0.05 -10.63 -5.15
N SER A 296 -1.24 -10.42 -5.33
CA SER A 296 -2.02 -9.50 -4.50
C SER A 296 -3.45 -9.98 -4.30
N THR A 297 -4.09 -9.58 -3.22
CA THR A 297 -5.55 -9.68 -3.06
C THR A 297 -6.29 -8.48 -3.64
N ALA A 298 -5.57 -7.46 -4.13
CA ALA A 298 -6.11 -6.33 -4.91
C ALA A 298 -6.30 -6.65 -6.39
N GLU A 299 -6.87 -5.68 -7.13
CA GLU A 299 -6.75 -5.59 -8.59
C GLU A 299 -5.26 -5.44 -8.97
N VAL A 300 -4.77 -6.22 -9.93
CA VAL A 300 -3.33 -6.23 -10.30
C VAL A 300 -2.83 -4.89 -10.84
N GLN A 301 -3.70 -4.01 -11.26
CA GLN A 301 -3.41 -2.64 -11.67
C GLN A 301 -3.56 -1.61 -10.56
N ASP A 302 -3.97 -2.01 -9.35
CA ASP A 302 -4.01 -1.10 -8.20
C ASP A 302 -2.60 -0.64 -7.81
N ALA A 303 -2.50 0.38 -7.00
CA ALA A 303 -1.28 1.11 -6.70
C ALA A 303 -0.12 0.23 -6.26
N THR A 304 -0.33 -0.62 -5.26
CA THR A 304 0.72 -1.46 -4.67
C THR A 304 1.34 -2.45 -5.66
N PRO A 305 0.55 -3.32 -6.35
CA PRO A 305 1.10 -4.22 -7.35
C PRO A 305 1.71 -3.47 -8.54
N ALA A 306 1.07 -2.38 -8.98
CA ALA A 306 1.54 -1.62 -10.15
C ALA A 306 2.86 -0.88 -9.90
N ALA A 307 3.13 -0.38 -8.68
CA ALA A 307 4.35 0.35 -8.38
C ALA A 307 5.65 -0.48 -8.58
N VAL A 308 5.54 -1.80 -8.64
CA VAL A 308 6.68 -2.67 -8.96
C VAL A 308 7.24 -2.41 -10.37
N PHE A 309 6.36 -1.99 -11.33
CA PHE A 309 6.71 -1.86 -12.74
C PHE A 309 6.23 -0.58 -13.42
N ALA A 310 5.23 0.13 -12.87
CA ALA A 310 4.55 1.19 -13.59
C ALA A 310 5.10 2.59 -13.30
N HIS A 311 4.92 3.47 -14.29
CA HIS A 311 5.20 4.90 -14.21
C HIS A 311 3.94 5.69 -14.54
N THR A 312 3.37 6.33 -13.54
CA THR A 312 2.22 7.23 -13.73
C THR A 312 2.14 8.27 -12.62
N ARG A 313 1.64 9.46 -12.96
CA ARG A 313 1.31 10.49 -11.96
C ARG A 313 0.00 10.16 -11.25
N GLN A 314 -0.82 9.30 -11.81
CA GLN A 314 -2.17 9.03 -11.29
C GLN A 314 -2.45 7.53 -11.26
N ARG A 315 -2.59 6.96 -10.07
CA ARG A 315 -2.88 5.54 -9.84
C ARG A 315 -4.19 5.05 -10.48
N ALA A 316 -5.13 5.94 -10.72
CA ALA A 316 -6.41 5.61 -11.34
C ALA A 316 -6.32 5.35 -12.86
N GLU A 317 -5.16 5.55 -13.50
CA GLU A 317 -4.93 5.28 -14.91
C GLU A 317 -4.76 3.77 -15.19
N TYR A 318 -5.71 2.96 -14.75
CA TYR A 318 -5.66 1.50 -14.74
C TYR A 318 -5.36 0.88 -16.11
N LEU A 319 -5.93 1.45 -17.20
CA LEU A 319 -5.70 0.94 -18.54
C LEU A 319 -4.26 1.18 -19.00
N ALA A 320 -3.74 2.38 -18.75
CA ALA A 320 -2.37 2.72 -19.09
C ALA A 320 -1.34 1.96 -18.23
N ILE A 321 -1.69 1.60 -17.01
CA ILE A 321 -0.88 0.74 -16.12
C ILE A 321 -0.80 -0.66 -16.71
N MET A 322 -1.93 -1.25 -17.14
CA MET A 322 -1.93 -2.59 -17.75
C MET A 322 -1.21 -2.65 -19.08
N ASP A 323 -1.23 -1.57 -19.87
CA ASP A 323 -0.40 -1.48 -21.08
C ASP A 323 1.10 -1.54 -20.76
N GLN A 324 1.53 -0.97 -19.63
CA GLN A 324 2.92 -1.06 -19.18
C GLN A 324 3.30 -2.46 -18.67
N ALA A 325 2.33 -3.24 -18.16
CA ALA A 325 2.57 -4.62 -17.73
C ALA A 325 2.90 -5.57 -18.91
N LEU A 326 2.63 -5.18 -20.16
CA LEU A 326 3.01 -5.92 -21.36
C LEU A 326 4.39 -5.52 -21.92
N ASP A 327 4.98 -4.41 -21.45
CA ASP A 327 6.28 -3.95 -21.91
C ASP A 327 7.40 -4.91 -21.48
N PRO A 328 8.17 -5.52 -22.41
CA PRO A 328 9.22 -6.48 -22.09
C PRO A 328 10.28 -5.99 -21.09
N VAL A 329 10.51 -4.68 -21.01
CA VAL A 329 11.51 -4.07 -20.13
C VAL A 329 11.13 -4.23 -18.66
N ARG A 330 9.82 -4.25 -18.33
CA ARG A 330 9.27 -4.20 -16.98
C ARG A 330 8.25 -5.29 -16.66
N ARG A 331 7.82 -6.02 -17.68
CA ARG A 331 6.77 -7.03 -17.63
C ARG A 331 7.03 -8.07 -16.51
N PRO A 332 6.07 -8.28 -15.55
CA PRO A 332 6.17 -9.35 -14.58
C PRO A 332 6.10 -10.73 -15.25
N ASP A 333 6.83 -11.72 -14.77
CA ASP A 333 6.73 -13.10 -15.23
C ASP A 333 5.55 -13.85 -14.57
N VAL A 334 5.17 -13.42 -13.38
CA VAL A 334 3.96 -13.84 -12.67
C VAL A 334 3.17 -12.61 -12.27
N LEU A 335 1.88 -12.56 -12.61
CA LEU A 335 0.96 -11.49 -12.23
C LEU A 335 -0.36 -12.11 -11.79
N MET A 336 -0.66 -12.07 -10.49
CA MET A 336 -1.86 -12.68 -9.93
C MET A 336 -2.58 -11.78 -8.95
N GLY A 337 -3.91 -11.75 -9.05
CA GLY A 337 -4.80 -10.98 -8.19
C GLY A 337 -6.22 -10.91 -8.71
N GLY A 338 -6.88 -9.78 -8.44
CA GLY A 338 -8.14 -9.40 -9.07
C GLY A 338 -7.92 -8.50 -10.29
N GLY A 339 -8.99 -7.81 -10.73
CA GLY A 339 -8.90 -6.78 -11.77
C GLY A 339 -9.19 -7.25 -13.19
N LEU A 340 -9.75 -8.44 -13.38
CA LEU A 340 -10.09 -8.99 -14.71
C LEU A 340 -10.87 -7.99 -15.57
N ALA A 341 -11.79 -7.21 -14.97
CA ALA A 341 -12.60 -6.22 -15.70
C ALA A 341 -11.77 -5.18 -16.49
N SER A 342 -10.55 -4.89 -16.08
CA SER A 342 -9.67 -3.93 -16.76
C SER A 342 -8.86 -4.55 -17.91
N LEU A 343 -8.95 -5.86 -18.10
CA LEU A 343 -8.26 -6.59 -19.16
C LEU A 343 -9.21 -7.06 -20.27
N LEU A 344 -10.50 -7.19 -19.98
CA LEU A 344 -11.52 -7.65 -20.94
C LEU A 344 -11.86 -6.56 -21.96
N PRO A 345 -12.14 -6.92 -23.23
CA PRO A 345 -12.56 -5.95 -24.26
C PRO A 345 -13.91 -5.31 -23.88
N LYS A 346 -14.16 -4.11 -24.37
CA LYS A 346 -15.38 -3.33 -24.11
C LYS A 346 -16.68 -4.09 -24.40
N SER A 347 -16.65 -5.04 -25.35
CA SER A 347 -17.79 -5.87 -25.71
C SER A 347 -18.21 -6.86 -24.63
N GLU A 348 -17.30 -7.18 -23.70
CA GLU A 348 -17.58 -8.14 -22.62
C GLU A 348 -18.31 -7.45 -21.45
N GLU A 349 -19.31 -8.16 -20.89
CA GLU A 349 -20.08 -7.67 -19.76
C GLU A 349 -19.17 -7.48 -18.54
N GLY A 350 -19.28 -6.33 -17.89
CA GLY A 350 -18.48 -5.98 -16.73
C GLY A 350 -17.09 -5.41 -17.05
N SER A 351 -16.71 -5.30 -18.34
CA SER A 351 -15.46 -4.66 -18.73
C SER A 351 -15.43 -3.17 -18.33
N ARG A 352 -14.23 -2.71 -17.95
CA ARG A 352 -13.92 -1.30 -17.65
C ARG A 352 -13.12 -0.63 -18.79
N ARG A 353 -12.78 -1.38 -19.84
CA ARG A 353 -12.06 -0.82 -20.99
C ARG A 353 -13.02 -0.02 -21.88
N ASP A 354 -12.48 0.97 -22.53
CA ASP A 354 -13.17 1.79 -23.53
C ASP A 354 -12.81 1.42 -24.98
N ASP A 355 -11.91 0.42 -25.13
CA ASP A 355 -11.45 -0.16 -26.40
C ASP A 355 -11.82 -1.65 -26.52
N ASP A 356 -11.56 -2.23 -27.68
CA ASP A 356 -11.87 -3.65 -27.98
C ASP A 356 -10.64 -4.57 -27.79
N ARG A 357 -9.59 -4.13 -27.10
CA ARG A 357 -8.43 -4.97 -26.78
C ARG A 357 -8.79 -6.00 -25.71
N ASP A 358 -8.38 -7.23 -25.95
CA ASP A 358 -8.38 -8.32 -24.96
C ASP A 358 -6.95 -8.51 -24.45
N LEU A 359 -6.66 -7.93 -23.27
CA LEU A 359 -5.33 -8.05 -22.71
C LEU A 359 -5.02 -9.46 -22.19
N VAL A 360 -6.03 -10.26 -21.87
CA VAL A 360 -5.82 -11.68 -21.49
C VAL A 360 -5.25 -12.44 -22.70
N GLU A 361 -5.84 -12.27 -23.89
CA GLU A 361 -5.31 -12.87 -25.12
C GLU A 361 -3.91 -12.31 -25.46
N GLU A 362 -3.66 -11.01 -25.26
CA GLU A 362 -2.35 -10.41 -25.48
C GLU A 362 -1.28 -11.00 -24.53
N PHE A 363 -1.58 -11.19 -23.25
CA PHE A 363 -0.68 -11.88 -22.32
C PHE A 363 -0.44 -13.34 -22.72
N GLN A 364 -1.49 -14.07 -23.15
CA GLN A 364 -1.35 -15.44 -23.65
C GLN A 364 -0.48 -15.51 -24.91
N ALA A 365 -0.60 -14.55 -25.82
CA ALA A 365 0.26 -14.43 -27.00
C ALA A 365 1.74 -14.20 -26.63
N GLU A 366 2.00 -13.58 -25.46
CA GLU A 366 3.32 -13.41 -24.88
C GLU A 366 3.80 -14.62 -24.05
N GLY A 367 3.06 -15.74 -24.09
CA GLY A 367 3.44 -17.01 -23.49
C GLY A 367 2.99 -17.20 -22.03
N TYR A 368 2.02 -16.42 -21.55
CA TYR A 368 1.42 -16.66 -20.23
C TYR A 368 0.38 -17.78 -20.32
N LEU A 369 0.40 -18.68 -19.34
CA LEU A 369 -0.78 -19.46 -19.04
C LEU A 369 -1.72 -18.64 -18.17
N PHE A 370 -3.03 -18.79 -18.40
CA PHE A 370 -4.06 -18.02 -17.73
C PHE A 370 -4.90 -18.90 -16.80
N ALA A 371 -5.24 -18.37 -15.62
CA ALA A 371 -6.17 -18.96 -14.68
C ALA A 371 -7.12 -17.90 -14.11
N SER A 372 -8.41 -18.21 -14.01
CA SER A 372 -9.43 -17.32 -13.46
C SER A 372 -10.10 -17.89 -12.20
N THR A 373 -9.78 -19.13 -11.83
CA THR A 373 -10.31 -19.79 -10.63
C THR A 373 -9.19 -20.51 -9.86
N ARG A 374 -9.43 -20.82 -8.57
CA ARG A 374 -8.55 -21.68 -7.75
C ARG A 374 -8.30 -23.03 -8.43
N SER A 375 -9.36 -23.64 -8.95
CA SER A 375 -9.29 -24.96 -9.60
C SER A 375 -8.46 -24.92 -10.89
N GLU A 376 -8.51 -23.83 -11.64
CA GLU A 376 -7.68 -23.62 -12.84
C GLU A 376 -6.24 -23.34 -12.44
N LEU A 377 -6.00 -22.50 -11.42
CA LEU A 377 -4.66 -22.21 -10.91
C LEU A 377 -3.91 -23.49 -10.53
N ALA A 378 -4.58 -24.42 -9.85
CA ALA A 378 -3.99 -25.70 -9.49
C ALA A 378 -3.55 -26.50 -10.72
N LYS A 379 -4.39 -26.58 -11.76
CA LYS A 379 -4.07 -27.29 -13.02
C LYS A 379 -2.92 -26.64 -13.78
N VAL A 380 -3.00 -25.32 -13.97
CA VAL A 380 -1.98 -24.55 -14.70
C VAL A 380 -0.62 -24.65 -14.00
N THR A 381 -0.61 -24.64 -12.67
CA THR A 381 0.62 -24.79 -11.89
C THR A 381 1.25 -26.19 -12.08
N GLU A 382 0.45 -27.23 -12.26
CA GLU A 382 0.97 -28.58 -12.58
C GLU A 382 1.62 -28.66 -13.97
N GLU A 383 1.20 -27.83 -14.92
CA GLU A 383 1.81 -27.73 -16.26
C GLU A 383 3.18 -27.05 -16.21
N SER A 384 3.56 -26.47 -15.08
CA SER A 384 4.85 -25.80 -14.87
C SER A 384 5.17 -24.71 -15.91
N PRO A 385 4.35 -23.65 -16.00
CA PRO A 385 4.53 -22.59 -16.99
C PRO A 385 5.77 -21.75 -16.71
N ASP A 386 6.28 -21.06 -17.75
CA ASP A 386 7.35 -20.08 -17.58
C ASP A 386 6.81 -18.69 -17.21
N ARG A 387 5.53 -18.43 -17.52
CA ARG A 387 4.82 -17.21 -17.16
C ARG A 387 3.38 -17.53 -16.78
N LEU A 388 2.86 -16.80 -15.79
CA LEU A 388 1.52 -17.06 -15.24
C LEU A 388 0.75 -15.77 -15.01
N LEU A 389 -0.45 -15.70 -15.59
CA LEU A 389 -1.46 -14.67 -15.32
C LEU A 389 -2.62 -15.31 -14.56
N GLY A 390 -2.94 -14.80 -13.38
CA GLY A 390 -4.07 -15.25 -12.57
C GLY A 390 -5.00 -14.10 -12.19
N LEU A 391 -6.26 -14.11 -12.65
CA LEU A 391 -7.21 -13.03 -12.37
C LEU A 391 -8.51 -13.63 -11.83
N PHE A 392 -8.65 -13.58 -10.50
CA PHE A 392 -9.64 -14.39 -9.77
C PHE A 392 -10.90 -13.63 -9.35
N HIS A 393 -11.00 -12.37 -9.77
CA HIS A 393 -12.18 -11.52 -9.56
C HIS A 393 -12.17 -10.34 -10.54
N ASN A 394 -13.33 -9.79 -10.87
CA ASN A 394 -13.43 -8.57 -11.69
C ASN A 394 -12.81 -7.34 -11.00
N ARG A 395 -12.84 -7.30 -9.69
CA ARG A 395 -12.28 -6.27 -8.79
C ARG A 395 -11.25 -6.91 -7.86
N ASN A 396 -11.11 -6.38 -6.65
CA ASN A 396 -10.33 -7.03 -5.60
C ASN A 396 -10.90 -8.41 -5.27
N LEU A 397 -10.08 -9.34 -4.84
CA LEU A 397 -10.55 -10.59 -4.26
C LEU A 397 -11.44 -10.29 -3.03
N ASN A 398 -12.39 -11.15 -2.75
CA ASN A 398 -13.10 -11.09 -1.49
C ASN A 398 -12.12 -11.29 -0.32
N VAL A 399 -12.39 -10.69 0.83
CA VAL A 399 -11.54 -10.84 2.02
C VAL A 399 -11.47 -12.30 2.47
N TYR A 400 -10.41 -12.69 3.15
CA TYR A 400 -10.17 -14.07 3.54
C TYR A 400 -11.36 -14.67 4.30
N LEU A 401 -11.89 -13.96 5.29
CA LEU A 401 -13.04 -14.42 6.09
C LEU A 401 -14.24 -14.79 5.21
N ASP A 402 -14.56 -13.98 4.21
CA ASP A 402 -15.70 -14.22 3.32
C ASP A 402 -15.41 -15.34 2.32
N ARG A 403 -14.17 -15.45 1.78
CA ARG A 403 -13.78 -16.48 0.82
C ARG A 403 -13.77 -17.89 1.43
N GLU A 404 -13.27 -18.04 2.65
CA GLU A 404 -12.93 -19.34 3.21
C GLU A 404 -13.86 -19.81 4.33
N GLN A 405 -14.41 -18.89 5.13
CA GLN A 405 -15.19 -19.25 6.31
C GLN A 405 -16.68 -18.96 6.17
N VAL A 406 -17.05 -17.70 5.92
CA VAL A 406 -18.47 -17.29 5.86
C VAL A 406 -19.13 -17.86 4.62
N ARG A 407 -18.49 -17.78 3.47
CA ARG A 407 -18.94 -18.36 2.19
C ARG A 407 -20.37 -17.96 1.81
N ASP A 408 -20.77 -16.71 2.14
CA ASP A 408 -22.11 -16.23 1.78
C ASP A 408 -22.21 -16.03 0.25
N PRO A 409 -23.12 -16.74 -0.43
CA PRO A 409 -23.32 -16.59 -1.87
C PRO A 409 -23.73 -15.16 -2.28
N GLY A 410 -24.34 -14.40 -1.37
CA GLY A 410 -24.71 -13.01 -1.61
C GLY A 410 -23.49 -12.07 -1.67
N VAL A 411 -22.38 -12.48 -1.04
CA VAL A 411 -21.10 -11.75 -1.05
C VAL A 411 -20.20 -12.25 -2.18
N LEU A 412 -20.07 -13.56 -2.33
CA LEU A 412 -19.17 -14.16 -3.32
C LEU A 412 -19.71 -14.07 -4.76
N GLY A 413 -21.04 -14.12 -4.95
CA GLY A 413 -21.66 -14.14 -6.27
C GLY A 413 -21.12 -15.29 -7.12
N ASP A 414 -20.73 -14.99 -8.36
CA ASP A 414 -20.15 -15.94 -9.31
C ASP A 414 -18.65 -16.23 -9.05
N TRP A 415 -18.06 -15.66 -8.00
CA TRP A 415 -16.63 -15.75 -7.66
C TRP A 415 -16.38 -16.63 -6.43
N ASP A 416 -17.01 -17.78 -6.37
CA ASP A 416 -16.92 -18.69 -5.21
C ASP A 416 -15.69 -19.60 -5.22
N ASP A 417 -14.94 -19.67 -6.32
CA ASP A 417 -13.71 -20.47 -6.49
C ASP A 417 -12.45 -19.59 -6.59
N GLN A 418 -12.27 -18.67 -5.63
CA GLN A 418 -11.08 -17.81 -5.52
C GLN A 418 -9.97 -18.52 -4.73
N PRO A 419 -8.70 -18.43 -5.18
CA PRO A 419 -7.57 -18.95 -4.39
C PRO A 419 -7.26 -18.09 -3.17
N THR A 420 -6.62 -18.69 -2.18
CA THR A 420 -5.98 -17.99 -1.07
C THR A 420 -4.68 -17.32 -1.50
N LEU A 421 -4.21 -16.35 -0.71
CA LEU A 421 -2.91 -15.72 -0.91
C LEU A 421 -1.77 -16.75 -0.82
N MET A 422 -1.93 -17.77 0.04
CA MET A 422 -1.00 -18.89 0.18
C MET A 422 -0.88 -19.72 -1.12
N GLU A 423 -2.01 -20.05 -1.74
CA GLU A 423 -2.04 -20.83 -2.98
C GLU A 423 -1.45 -20.06 -4.16
N MET A 424 -1.80 -18.77 -4.29
CA MET A 424 -1.21 -17.88 -5.31
C MET A 424 0.29 -17.75 -5.13
N THR A 425 0.76 -17.52 -3.90
CA THR A 425 2.19 -17.39 -3.61
C THR A 425 2.95 -18.68 -3.87
N SER A 426 2.37 -19.83 -3.52
CA SER A 426 2.96 -21.15 -3.83
C SER A 426 3.11 -21.38 -5.34
N ALA A 427 2.08 -21.00 -6.12
CA ALA A 427 2.13 -21.08 -7.58
C ALA A 427 3.20 -20.14 -8.16
N ALA A 428 3.29 -18.91 -7.63
CA ALA A 428 4.32 -17.94 -8.04
C ALA A 428 5.74 -18.47 -7.81
N LEU A 429 6.02 -19.00 -6.63
CA LEU A 429 7.33 -19.56 -6.30
C LEU A 429 7.74 -20.69 -7.29
N ARG A 430 6.82 -21.60 -7.64
CA ARG A 430 7.08 -22.69 -8.59
C ARG A 430 7.45 -22.18 -9.99
N VAL A 431 6.90 -21.07 -10.42
CA VAL A 431 7.24 -20.46 -11.71
C VAL A 431 8.58 -19.75 -11.62
N LEU A 432 8.77 -18.93 -10.59
CA LEU A 432 9.90 -18.03 -10.47
C LEU A 432 11.23 -18.75 -10.13
N GLU A 433 11.17 -19.83 -9.34
CA GLU A 433 12.36 -20.57 -8.92
C GLU A 433 13.11 -21.26 -10.08
N LYS A 434 12.50 -21.35 -11.26
CA LYS A 434 13.13 -21.88 -12.47
C LYS A 434 14.22 -20.97 -13.02
N ASN A 435 14.21 -19.68 -12.68
CA ASN A 435 15.22 -18.75 -13.16
C ASN A 435 16.50 -18.86 -12.34
N ASP A 436 17.56 -19.33 -12.98
CA ASP A 436 18.89 -19.50 -12.36
C ASP A 436 19.50 -18.17 -11.88
N GLU A 437 19.07 -17.03 -12.43
CA GLU A 437 19.53 -15.70 -12.00
C GLU A 437 18.76 -15.20 -10.76
N GLY A 438 17.73 -15.92 -10.32
CA GLY A 438 16.87 -15.58 -9.19
C GLY A 438 15.65 -14.77 -9.56
N PHE A 439 14.95 -14.30 -8.53
CA PHE A 439 13.70 -13.55 -8.71
C PHE A 439 13.48 -12.49 -7.63
N PHE A 440 12.62 -11.52 -7.99
CA PHE A 440 11.95 -10.62 -7.07
C PHE A 440 10.46 -10.99 -7.06
N LEU A 441 9.90 -11.26 -5.88
CA LEU A 441 8.47 -11.55 -5.69
C LEU A 441 7.89 -10.56 -4.69
N MET A 442 6.86 -9.82 -5.09
CA MET A 442 6.01 -9.03 -4.20
C MET A 442 4.73 -9.82 -3.87
N VAL A 443 4.38 -9.89 -2.59
CA VAL A 443 3.17 -10.55 -2.07
C VAL A 443 2.41 -9.56 -1.19
N GLU A 444 1.18 -9.25 -1.57
CA GLU A 444 0.37 -8.24 -0.89
C GLU A 444 -0.94 -8.80 -0.34
N ALA A 445 -1.21 -8.48 0.93
CA ALA A 445 -2.54 -8.56 1.52
C ALA A 445 -3.17 -7.16 1.53
N ALA A 446 -3.86 -6.83 0.45
CA ALA A 446 -4.44 -5.51 0.22
C ALA A 446 -5.71 -5.25 1.05
N SER A 447 -6.40 -6.32 1.44
CA SER A 447 -7.71 -6.20 2.08
C SER A 447 -7.63 -5.79 3.55
N ILE A 448 -6.44 -5.72 4.14
CA ILE A 448 -6.26 -5.13 5.48
C ILE A 448 -6.71 -3.65 5.41
N ASP A 449 -6.09 -2.85 4.55
CA ASP A 449 -6.45 -1.45 4.30
C ASP A 449 -7.91 -1.28 3.90
N LYS A 450 -8.35 -2.08 2.90
CA LYS A 450 -9.70 -1.99 2.34
C LYS A 450 -10.79 -2.29 3.38
N MET A 451 -10.48 -3.01 4.44
CA MET A 451 -11.39 -3.27 5.56
C MET A 451 -11.21 -2.29 6.72
N GLU A 452 -10.03 -1.73 6.90
CA GLU A 452 -9.85 -0.65 7.88
C GLU A 452 -10.58 0.64 7.48
N HIS A 453 -10.64 0.96 6.19
CA HIS A 453 -11.41 2.09 5.69
C HIS A 453 -12.89 2.10 6.13
N PRO A 454 -13.68 1.02 5.98
CA PRO A 454 -15.06 0.96 6.46
C PRO A 454 -15.18 0.61 7.95
N LEU A 455 -14.09 0.63 8.73
CA LEU A 455 -14.04 0.32 10.16
C LEU A 455 -14.34 -1.16 10.49
N ASP A 456 -14.01 -2.08 9.59
CA ASP A 456 -14.17 -3.53 9.79
C ASP A 456 -12.88 -4.16 10.30
N GLY A 457 -12.60 -3.96 11.58
CA GLY A 457 -11.41 -4.52 12.25
C GLY A 457 -11.32 -6.05 12.18
N PRO A 458 -12.41 -6.81 12.40
CA PRO A 458 -12.36 -8.27 12.26
C PRO A 458 -11.86 -8.73 10.89
N ARG A 459 -12.43 -8.23 9.78
CA ARG A 459 -11.99 -8.63 8.44
C ARG A 459 -10.55 -8.22 8.15
N ALA A 460 -10.14 -7.01 8.52
CA ALA A 460 -8.75 -6.56 8.40
C ALA A 460 -7.77 -7.50 9.13
N VAL A 461 -8.14 -7.96 10.33
CA VAL A 461 -7.31 -8.87 11.12
C VAL A 461 -7.24 -10.27 10.49
N TYR A 462 -8.32 -10.79 9.89
CA TYR A 462 -8.29 -12.08 9.18
C TYR A 462 -7.37 -12.04 7.96
N ASP A 463 -7.37 -10.96 7.18
CA ASP A 463 -6.42 -10.78 6.08
C ASP A 463 -4.96 -10.61 6.57
N THR A 464 -4.75 -10.01 7.75
CA THR A 464 -3.44 -9.99 8.40
C THR A 464 -2.97 -11.41 8.79
N ILE A 465 -3.89 -12.28 9.24
CA ILE A 465 -3.59 -13.69 9.52
C ILE A 465 -3.24 -14.44 8.23
N GLU A 466 -3.98 -14.20 7.14
CA GLU A 466 -3.68 -14.79 5.83
C GLU A 466 -2.27 -14.41 5.36
N LEU A 467 -1.87 -13.14 5.51
CA LEU A 467 -0.51 -12.68 5.23
C LEU A 467 0.54 -13.43 6.05
N ASP A 468 0.31 -13.56 7.37
CA ASP A 468 1.25 -14.27 8.26
C ASP A 468 1.36 -15.78 7.95
N GLN A 469 0.24 -16.42 7.58
CA GLN A 469 0.26 -17.82 7.13
C GLN A 469 1.01 -17.98 5.79
N THR A 470 0.84 -17.02 4.87
CA THR A 470 1.59 -16.98 3.62
C THR A 470 3.07 -16.78 3.88
N LEU A 471 3.43 -15.89 4.80
CA LEU A 471 4.82 -15.72 5.25
C LEU A 471 5.39 -17.02 5.84
N ARG A 472 4.62 -17.75 6.64
CA ARG A 472 5.04 -19.04 7.20
C ARG A 472 5.36 -20.04 6.09
N LEU A 473 4.48 -20.17 5.09
CA LEU A 473 4.69 -21.02 3.92
C LEU A 473 6.00 -20.68 3.19
N VAL A 474 6.26 -19.38 2.95
CA VAL A 474 7.49 -18.94 2.26
C VAL A 474 8.73 -19.19 3.12
N ARG A 475 8.65 -19.00 4.43
CA ARG A 475 9.76 -19.33 5.34
C ARG A 475 10.05 -20.83 5.39
N GLU A 476 9.03 -21.68 5.34
CA GLU A 476 9.18 -23.14 5.25
C GLU A 476 9.80 -23.54 3.91
N TRP A 477 9.37 -22.94 2.80
CA TRP A 477 9.98 -23.11 1.48
C TRP A 477 11.45 -22.67 1.47
N ALA A 478 11.79 -21.60 2.20
CA ALA A 478 13.15 -21.05 2.30
C ALA A 478 14.02 -21.73 3.39
N ALA A 479 13.51 -22.68 4.17
CA ALA A 479 14.18 -23.18 5.37
C ALA A 479 15.55 -23.83 5.11
N ASP A 480 15.69 -24.50 3.97
CA ASP A 480 16.95 -25.16 3.54
C ASP A 480 17.70 -24.33 2.47
N ARG A 481 17.32 -23.04 2.31
CA ARG A 481 17.92 -22.12 1.34
C ARG A 481 18.62 -20.98 2.07
N ASP A 482 19.85 -20.72 1.71
CA ASP A 482 20.67 -19.62 2.25
C ASP A 482 20.78 -18.44 1.27
N ASP A 483 19.93 -18.41 0.24
CA ASP A 483 19.97 -17.50 -0.90
C ASP A 483 18.78 -16.54 -0.99
N THR A 484 17.81 -16.58 -0.06
CA THR A 484 16.57 -15.83 -0.16
C THR A 484 16.39 -14.86 1.01
N LEU A 485 16.30 -13.57 0.68
CA LEU A 485 15.89 -12.52 1.61
C LEU A 485 14.36 -12.42 1.64
N ILE A 486 13.79 -12.44 2.83
CA ILE A 486 12.35 -12.20 3.06
C ILE A 486 12.21 -10.90 3.87
N VAL A 487 11.39 -9.98 3.39
CA VAL A 487 11.07 -8.70 4.04
C VAL A 487 9.56 -8.58 4.17
N VAL A 488 9.08 -8.12 5.34
CA VAL A 488 7.65 -7.88 5.61
C VAL A 488 7.50 -6.49 6.17
N THR A 489 6.61 -5.68 5.59
CA THR A 489 6.28 -4.35 6.10
C THR A 489 4.85 -3.95 5.72
N ALA A 490 4.44 -2.75 6.10
CA ALA A 490 3.25 -2.07 5.57
C ALA A 490 3.68 -0.84 4.77
N ASP A 491 2.79 -0.31 3.97
CA ASP A 491 3.01 0.92 3.21
C ASP A 491 2.64 2.18 4.01
N HIS A 492 1.65 2.08 4.87
CA HIS A 492 1.23 3.08 5.85
C HIS A 492 0.53 2.41 7.04
N ASN A 493 0.18 3.20 8.04
CA ASN A 493 -0.67 2.80 9.14
C ASN A 493 -2.11 3.33 8.93
N HIS A 494 -3.04 2.78 9.69
CA HIS A 494 -4.43 3.23 9.79
C HIS A 494 -4.78 3.66 11.21
N ALA A 495 -5.90 4.34 11.36
CA ALA A 495 -6.40 4.84 12.63
C ALA A 495 -6.97 3.76 13.57
N MET A 496 -6.83 2.47 13.25
CA MET A 496 -7.30 1.37 14.07
C MET A 496 -6.52 1.25 15.37
N SER A 497 -7.23 1.01 16.47
CA SER A 497 -6.68 0.67 17.78
C SER A 497 -7.44 -0.48 18.41
N ILE A 498 -6.84 -1.15 19.40
CA ILE A 498 -7.50 -2.18 20.22
C ILE A 498 -7.49 -1.68 21.65
N ALA A 499 -8.66 -1.25 22.14
CA ALA A 499 -8.78 -0.63 23.47
C ALA A 499 -9.04 -1.65 24.60
N GLY A 500 -9.53 -2.84 24.26
CA GLY A 500 -9.90 -3.87 25.19
C GLY A 500 -10.74 -4.96 24.54
N THR A 501 -11.79 -5.42 25.23
CA THR A 501 -12.70 -6.46 24.76
C THR A 501 -14.15 -6.01 24.80
N HIS A 502 -14.98 -6.67 24.02
CA HIS A 502 -16.43 -6.52 24.01
C HIS A 502 -17.07 -7.87 24.33
N ASP A 503 -17.87 -7.93 25.41
CA ASP A 503 -18.64 -9.11 25.78
C ASP A 503 -20.04 -8.99 25.19
N VAL A 504 -20.36 -9.78 24.16
CA VAL A 504 -21.64 -9.73 23.46
C VAL A 504 -22.81 -10.22 24.33
N ARG A 505 -22.53 -10.97 25.42
CA ARG A 505 -23.54 -11.48 26.36
C ARG A 505 -24.17 -10.42 27.22
N ASP A 506 -23.44 -9.33 27.48
CA ASP A 506 -23.90 -8.22 28.30
C ASP A 506 -24.99 -7.37 27.59
N GLY A 507 -25.28 -7.69 26.34
CA GLY A 507 -26.50 -7.27 25.63
C GLY A 507 -26.61 -5.77 25.30
N ALA A 508 -25.54 -5.01 25.48
CA ALA A 508 -25.67 -3.57 25.63
C ALA A 508 -24.84 -2.72 24.68
N GLY A 509 -24.47 -3.21 23.52
CA GLY A 509 -23.73 -2.41 22.56
C GLY A 509 -22.45 -1.83 23.18
N ARG A 510 -22.31 -0.49 23.16
CA ARG A 510 -21.10 0.16 23.71
C ARG A 510 -20.92 -0.02 25.23
N ASP A 511 -21.97 -0.29 25.96
CA ASP A 511 -21.92 -0.45 27.42
C ASP A 511 -21.31 -1.82 27.82
N GLY A 512 -21.14 -2.76 26.85
CA GLY A 512 -20.43 -4.04 27.03
C GLY A 512 -18.93 -3.99 26.75
N ASN A 513 -18.35 -2.80 26.48
CA ASN A 513 -16.91 -2.68 26.24
C ASN A 513 -16.14 -2.59 27.55
N GLY A 514 -15.27 -3.56 27.80
CA GLY A 514 -14.33 -3.57 28.91
C GLY A 514 -13.00 -2.96 28.53
N VAL A 515 -12.52 -2.02 29.37
CA VAL A 515 -11.18 -1.42 29.27
C VAL A 515 -10.45 -1.57 30.61
N TYR A 516 -9.12 -1.51 30.60
CA TYR A 516 -8.30 -1.69 31.82
C TYR A 516 -8.67 -2.98 32.60
N GLY A 517 -9.06 -2.85 33.84
CA GLY A 517 -9.42 -3.96 34.73
C GLY A 517 -10.68 -4.73 34.33
N ASP A 518 -11.55 -4.10 33.53
CA ASP A 518 -12.79 -4.70 33.04
C ASP A 518 -12.59 -5.38 31.66
N ALA A 519 -11.43 -5.18 31.01
CA ALA A 519 -11.09 -5.89 29.80
C ALA A 519 -10.78 -7.36 30.12
N GLY A 520 -11.65 -8.27 29.68
CA GLY A 520 -11.41 -9.70 29.75
C GLY A 520 -10.39 -10.17 28.71
N PHE A 521 -10.24 -11.48 28.57
CA PHE A 521 -9.49 -12.09 27.47
C PHE A 521 -10.47 -12.48 26.36
N PRO A 522 -10.12 -12.24 25.09
CA PRO A 522 -10.96 -12.68 23.97
C PRO A 522 -11.05 -14.22 23.95
N THR A 523 -12.19 -14.74 23.52
CA THR A 523 -12.50 -16.18 23.55
C THR A 523 -12.43 -16.85 22.19
N TYR A 524 -11.65 -16.31 21.25
CA TYR A 524 -11.38 -16.95 19.96
C TYR A 524 -10.71 -18.32 20.15
N VAL A 525 -11.16 -19.31 19.37
CA VAL A 525 -10.67 -20.68 19.41
C VAL A 525 -10.33 -21.13 17.99
N ASP A 526 -9.15 -21.70 17.84
CA ASP A 526 -8.69 -22.43 16.67
C ASP A 526 -8.60 -23.90 17.06
N SER A 527 -9.65 -24.69 16.76
CA SER A 527 -9.78 -26.07 17.21
C SER A 527 -9.10 -27.06 16.26
N ASP A 528 -9.00 -26.73 14.98
CA ASP A 528 -8.40 -27.58 13.96
C ASP A 528 -6.91 -27.29 13.75
N GLY A 529 -6.41 -26.22 14.35
CA GLY A 529 -4.98 -25.84 14.31
C GLY A 529 -4.55 -25.24 12.98
N ASN A 530 -5.51 -24.74 12.18
CA ASN A 530 -5.21 -24.13 10.88
C ASN A 530 -4.65 -22.70 11.00
N GLY A 531 -4.70 -22.11 12.18
CA GLY A 531 -4.16 -20.76 12.48
C GLY A 531 -5.21 -19.66 12.33
N PHE A 532 -6.47 -20.00 12.03
CA PHE A 532 -7.61 -19.07 11.98
C PHE A 532 -8.64 -19.45 13.04
N PRO A 533 -9.33 -18.47 13.65
CA PRO A 533 -10.43 -18.78 14.57
C PRO A 533 -11.59 -19.46 13.83
N ASP A 534 -12.16 -20.53 14.42
CA ASP A 534 -13.33 -21.24 13.89
C ASP A 534 -14.62 -20.40 13.97
N ASP A 535 -14.71 -19.55 15.00
CA ASP A 535 -15.83 -18.64 15.21
C ASP A 535 -15.32 -17.18 15.17
N PRO A 536 -15.66 -16.41 14.14
CA PRO A 536 -15.27 -15.00 14.05
C PRO A 536 -16.02 -14.11 15.04
N ASN A 537 -17.12 -14.61 15.66
CA ASN A 537 -17.98 -13.86 16.59
C ASN A 537 -18.11 -14.57 17.96
N PRO A 538 -17.01 -14.82 18.69
CA PRO A 538 -17.07 -15.47 19.98
C PRO A 538 -17.75 -14.58 21.04
N ASP A 539 -18.07 -15.15 22.21
CA ASP A 539 -18.72 -14.40 23.30
C ASP A 539 -17.96 -13.15 23.73
N VAL A 540 -16.62 -13.22 23.79
CA VAL A 540 -15.76 -12.07 24.12
C VAL A 540 -14.84 -11.80 22.94
N GLN A 541 -15.04 -10.65 22.30
CA GLN A 541 -14.35 -10.21 21.09
C GLN A 541 -13.34 -9.10 21.39
N LEU A 542 -12.45 -8.79 20.44
CA LEU A 542 -11.64 -7.59 20.52
C LEU A 542 -12.51 -6.35 20.31
N PHE A 543 -12.25 -5.33 21.11
CA PHE A 543 -12.85 -4.01 20.94
C PHE A 543 -11.94 -3.15 20.07
N PHE A 544 -12.31 -3.02 18.79
CA PHE A 544 -11.63 -2.14 17.85
C PHE A 544 -12.13 -0.71 18.03
N GLY A 545 -11.19 0.22 18.19
CA GLY A 545 -11.45 1.64 18.34
C GLY A 545 -10.86 2.43 17.15
N TRP A 546 -11.51 3.52 16.79
CA TRP A 546 -11.16 4.33 15.62
C TRP A 546 -11.04 5.82 15.97
N SER A 547 -10.74 6.18 17.17
CA SER A 547 -10.45 7.54 17.69
C SER A 547 -11.27 8.67 17.04
N ASN A 548 -12.56 8.51 16.92
CA ASN A 548 -13.44 9.49 16.32
C ASN A 548 -14.39 10.16 17.37
N HIS A 549 -13.85 10.37 18.54
CA HIS A 549 -14.55 11.01 19.65
C HIS A 549 -14.47 12.54 19.46
N PRO A 550 -15.57 13.23 19.16
CA PRO A 550 -15.57 14.69 19.10
C PRO A 550 -15.45 15.26 20.51
N ASP A 551 -14.37 15.91 20.79
CA ASP A 551 -14.11 16.60 22.06
C ASP A 551 -13.34 17.90 21.82
N HIS A 552 -13.05 18.63 22.89
CA HIS A 552 -12.30 19.88 22.82
C HIS A 552 -11.00 19.73 23.61
N THR A 553 -9.92 20.23 23.04
CA THR A 553 -8.63 20.32 23.72
C THR A 553 -8.31 21.77 23.99
N ASP A 554 -8.05 22.09 25.27
CA ASP A 554 -7.51 23.38 25.64
C ASP A 554 -6.08 23.56 25.09
N ASP A 555 -5.76 24.76 24.67
CA ASP A 555 -4.41 25.10 24.24
C ASP A 555 -3.48 25.16 25.45
N PHE A 556 -2.62 24.17 25.61
CA PHE A 556 -1.64 24.09 26.69
C PHE A 556 -0.61 25.21 26.69
N GLN A 557 -0.44 25.92 25.58
CA GLN A 557 0.48 27.06 25.49
C GLN A 557 -0.12 28.30 26.17
N HIS A 558 -1.43 28.42 26.15
CA HIS A 558 -2.17 29.55 26.70
C HIS A 558 -2.92 29.20 27.98
N ASN A 559 -3.20 27.93 28.21
CA ASN A 559 -3.92 27.44 29.39
C ASN A 559 -3.04 26.51 30.22
N SER A 560 -2.53 27.02 31.33
CA SER A 560 -1.63 26.27 32.21
C SER A 560 -2.36 25.33 33.18
N THR A 561 -3.68 25.35 33.19
CA THR A 561 -4.50 24.48 34.05
C THR A 561 -5.04 23.31 33.25
N PHE A 562 -4.61 22.11 33.64
CA PHE A 562 -5.17 20.88 33.09
C PHE A 562 -6.64 20.75 33.50
N LEU A 563 -7.51 20.52 32.53
CA LEU A 563 -8.92 20.20 32.72
C LEU A 563 -9.20 18.83 32.15
N ASP A 564 -10.05 18.07 32.82
CA ASP A 564 -10.59 16.84 32.22
C ASP A 564 -11.40 17.21 30.97
N PRO A 565 -11.18 16.53 29.83
CA PRO A 565 -11.87 16.85 28.59
C PRO A 565 -13.37 16.58 28.65
N ALA A 566 -13.79 15.66 29.51
CA ALA A 566 -15.19 15.27 29.70
C ALA A 566 -15.55 15.19 31.17
N VAL A 567 -16.85 15.31 31.47
CA VAL A 567 -17.45 15.06 32.80
C VAL A 567 -18.61 14.11 32.64
N ILE A 568 -18.95 13.38 33.71
CA ILE A 568 -20.15 12.55 33.70
C ILE A 568 -21.38 13.43 33.91
N ASP A 569 -22.32 13.35 33.00
CA ASP A 569 -23.64 13.97 33.11
C ASP A 569 -24.49 13.19 34.10
N ASP A 570 -24.92 13.85 35.19
CA ASP A 570 -25.64 13.22 36.29
C ASP A 570 -27.02 12.66 35.89
N GLN A 571 -27.59 13.11 34.75
CA GLN A 571 -28.91 12.67 34.31
C GLN A 571 -28.85 11.43 33.42
N THR A 572 -27.81 11.33 32.60
CA THR A 572 -27.65 10.25 31.61
C THR A 572 -26.64 9.20 32.04
N GLY A 573 -25.76 9.51 33.02
CA GLY A 573 -24.63 8.67 33.41
C GLY A 573 -23.53 8.58 32.33
N ARG A 574 -23.55 9.43 31.31
CA ARG A 574 -22.63 9.40 30.17
C ARG A 574 -21.63 10.54 30.24
N ALA A 575 -20.46 10.30 29.67
CA ALA A 575 -19.48 11.35 29.46
C ALA A 575 -19.99 12.38 28.45
N VAL A 576 -19.89 13.65 28.81
CA VAL A 576 -20.18 14.80 27.96
C VAL A 576 -19.00 15.76 28.01
N PRO A 577 -18.80 16.59 26.97
CA PRO A 577 -17.72 17.58 26.97
C PRO A 577 -17.74 18.45 28.21
N ASN A 578 -16.58 18.71 28.82
CA ASN A 578 -16.48 19.51 30.04
C ASN A 578 -17.01 20.92 29.81
N PRO A 579 -18.06 21.35 30.51
CA PRO A 579 -18.64 22.70 30.33
C PRO A 579 -17.71 23.83 30.83
N LYS A 580 -16.66 23.50 31.57
CA LYS A 580 -15.67 24.48 32.09
C LYS A 580 -14.49 24.70 31.12
N ARG A 581 -14.47 24.00 29.99
CA ARG A 581 -13.44 24.20 28.96
C ARG A 581 -13.40 25.65 28.50
N ASP A 582 -12.23 26.06 28.00
CA ASP A 582 -12.09 27.37 27.38
C ASP A 582 -13.10 27.51 26.22
N PRO A 583 -13.83 28.65 26.11
CA PRO A 583 -14.71 28.91 24.98
C PRO A 583 -14.02 28.85 23.62
N ASP A 584 -12.71 29.12 23.59
CA ASP A 584 -11.87 29.08 22.41
C ASP A 584 -11.15 27.71 22.25
N ALA A 585 -11.47 26.71 23.07
CA ALA A 585 -10.91 25.36 22.99
C ALA A 585 -11.21 24.73 21.62
N GLU A 586 -10.18 24.12 21.03
CA GLU A 586 -10.27 23.55 19.69
C GLU A 586 -11.03 22.23 19.70
N LEU A 587 -11.97 22.08 18.77
CA LEU A 587 -12.72 20.84 18.60
C LEU A 587 -11.81 19.74 18.02
N GLN A 588 -11.66 18.65 18.74
CA GLN A 588 -10.98 17.45 18.28
C GLN A 588 -11.99 16.52 17.60
N LEU A 589 -11.82 16.29 16.31
CA LEU A 589 -12.76 15.53 15.48
C LEU A 589 -12.41 14.06 15.35
N GLY A 590 -11.33 13.61 15.98
CA GLY A 590 -10.82 12.26 15.83
C GLY A 590 -10.17 12.01 14.47
N ASN A 591 -10.09 10.75 14.07
CA ASN A 591 -9.37 10.34 12.85
C ASN A 591 -10.20 10.45 11.57
N LEU A 592 -11.52 10.68 11.68
CA LEU A 592 -12.36 10.92 10.51
C LEU A 592 -12.46 12.41 10.24
N PRO A 593 -11.99 12.90 9.09
CA PRO A 593 -12.30 14.26 8.65
C PRO A 593 -13.80 14.46 8.63
N VAL A 594 -14.27 15.66 8.98
CA VAL A 594 -15.72 16.00 9.02
C VAL A 594 -16.47 15.74 7.72
N THR A 595 -15.77 15.62 6.63
CA THR A 595 -16.31 15.40 5.28
C THR A 595 -16.07 13.98 4.77
N SER A 596 -15.39 13.13 5.54
CA SER A 596 -15.12 11.74 5.16
C SER A 596 -16.12 10.78 5.81
N THR A 597 -16.48 9.74 5.08
CA THR A 597 -17.28 8.62 5.58
C THR A 597 -16.44 7.37 5.85
N THR A 598 -15.12 7.44 5.57
CA THR A 598 -14.19 6.32 5.73
C THR A 598 -13.03 6.73 6.62
N CYS A 599 -12.40 5.74 7.26
CA CYS A 599 -11.17 5.94 8.01
C CYS A 599 -10.04 6.46 7.10
N VAL A 600 -9.04 7.08 7.69
CA VAL A 600 -7.90 7.68 6.97
C VAL A 600 -6.60 6.98 7.37
N HIS A 601 -5.60 7.10 6.49
CA HIS A 601 -4.24 6.70 6.80
C HIS A 601 -3.64 7.66 7.83
N THR A 602 -2.81 7.11 8.70
CA THR A 602 -2.11 7.90 9.72
C THR A 602 -0.62 7.97 9.43
N VAL A 603 0.08 8.87 10.12
CA VAL A 603 1.48 9.20 9.84
C VAL A 603 2.47 8.43 10.72
N GLU A 604 1.97 7.53 11.58
CA GLU A 604 2.82 6.72 12.44
C GLU A 604 3.70 5.78 11.63
N ASP A 605 4.90 5.51 12.16
CA ASP A 605 5.82 4.54 11.58
C ASP A 605 5.20 3.16 11.51
N VAL A 606 5.55 2.40 10.47
CA VAL A 606 5.15 1.00 10.33
C VAL A 606 6.30 0.06 10.71
N SER A 607 5.95 -1.15 11.13
CA SER A 607 6.95 -2.17 11.46
C SER A 607 7.55 -2.79 10.20
N ILE A 608 8.85 -3.09 10.24
CA ILE A 608 9.51 -3.89 9.22
C ILE A 608 10.21 -5.09 9.87
N PHE A 609 10.08 -6.25 9.24
CA PHE A 609 10.69 -7.50 9.67
C PHE A 609 11.48 -8.09 8.52
N ALA A 610 12.62 -8.72 8.81
CA ALA A 610 13.44 -9.34 7.77
C ALA A 610 14.09 -10.64 8.25
N PHE A 611 14.27 -11.58 7.31
CA PHE A 611 14.87 -12.89 7.51
C PHE A 611 15.75 -13.25 6.29
N GLY A 612 16.81 -14.04 6.52
CA GLY A 612 17.71 -14.52 5.48
C GLY A 612 18.90 -13.58 5.20
N PRO A 613 19.66 -13.83 4.10
CA PRO A 613 20.87 -13.08 3.80
C PRO A 613 20.57 -11.60 3.56
N GLY A 614 21.31 -10.73 4.23
CA GLY A 614 21.13 -9.27 4.15
C GLY A 614 20.06 -8.71 5.09
N SER A 615 19.31 -9.54 5.84
CA SER A 615 18.22 -9.12 6.73
C SER A 615 18.65 -8.14 7.83
N GLN A 616 19.91 -8.21 8.31
CA GLN A 616 20.45 -7.29 9.31
C GLN A 616 20.45 -5.81 8.87
N ARG A 617 20.27 -5.54 7.57
CA ARG A 617 20.17 -4.19 7.01
C ARG A 617 18.87 -3.48 7.36
N PHE A 618 17.85 -4.24 7.81
CA PHE A 618 16.50 -3.74 8.13
C PHE A 618 16.31 -3.46 9.62
N ASN A 619 17.37 -3.46 10.41
CA ASN A 619 17.33 -3.05 11.81
C ASN A 619 17.28 -1.52 11.94
N ALA A 620 16.72 -1.04 13.06
CA ALA A 620 16.56 0.37 13.42
C ALA A 620 15.44 1.09 12.62
N PHE A 621 15.53 2.42 12.55
CA PHE A 621 14.59 3.25 11.79
C PHE A 621 15.10 3.45 10.37
N LEU A 622 14.20 3.36 9.40
CA LEU A 622 14.47 3.58 7.99
C LEU A 622 13.49 4.62 7.41
N ASP A 623 13.95 5.45 6.51
CA ASP A 623 13.06 6.10 5.56
C ASP A 623 12.55 5.06 4.55
N ASN A 624 11.32 5.19 4.05
CA ASN A 624 10.75 4.20 3.13
C ASN A 624 11.59 4.00 1.86
N THR A 625 12.29 5.03 1.38
CA THR A 625 13.21 4.93 0.23
C THR A 625 14.40 4.00 0.50
N GLU A 626 14.84 3.90 1.75
CA GLU A 626 15.96 3.03 2.13
C GLU A 626 15.63 1.54 1.96
N VAL A 627 14.35 1.15 2.06
CA VAL A 627 13.93 -0.26 1.88
C VAL A 627 14.33 -0.78 0.51
N PHE A 628 14.12 0.01 -0.56
CA PHE A 628 14.61 -0.31 -1.90
C PHE A 628 16.13 -0.55 -1.91
N HIS A 629 16.88 0.42 -1.40
CA HIS A 629 18.34 0.35 -1.41
C HIS A 629 18.87 -0.87 -0.62
N ARG A 630 18.23 -1.23 0.49
CA ARG A 630 18.60 -2.40 1.30
C ARG A 630 18.33 -3.73 0.57
N MET A 631 17.22 -3.84 -0.17
CA MET A 631 16.95 -5.00 -1.01
C MET A 631 17.97 -5.13 -2.16
N VAL A 632 18.26 -4.02 -2.84
CA VAL A 632 19.25 -3.98 -3.93
C VAL A 632 20.66 -4.30 -3.42
N ASP A 633 21.03 -3.82 -2.23
CA ASP A 633 22.30 -4.17 -1.56
C ASP A 633 22.38 -5.66 -1.24
N ALA A 634 21.30 -6.26 -0.72
CA ALA A 634 21.26 -7.69 -0.42
C ALA A 634 21.37 -8.55 -1.67
N LEU A 635 20.78 -8.10 -2.79
CA LEU A 635 20.95 -8.75 -4.10
C LEU A 635 22.34 -8.55 -4.71
N GLY A 636 23.14 -7.58 -4.24
CA GLY A 636 24.44 -7.26 -4.81
C GLY A 636 24.37 -6.75 -6.25
N ILE A 637 23.31 -6.04 -6.59
CA ILE A 637 23.10 -5.53 -7.94
C ILE A 637 24.07 -4.40 -8.24
N ASP A 638 24.78 -4.55 -9.35
CA ASP A 638 25.59 -3.51 -9.98
C ASP A 638 24.78 -2.90 -11.14
N ALA A 639 24.13 -1.78 -10.89
CA ALA A 639 23.24 -1.14 -11.85
C ALA A 639 24.01 -0.49 -13.04
N THR A 640 25.36 -0.45 -13.02
CA THR A 640 26.17 -0.01 -14.16
C THR A 640 26.23 -1.04 -15.28
N ARG A 641 25.78 -2.27 -15.03
CA ARG A 641 25.78 -3.37 -16.01
C ARG A 641 24.44 -3.51 -16.67
N ASP A 642 24.46 -3.65 -17.97
CA ASP A 642 23.32 -4.11 -18.78
C ASP A 642 23.59 -5.55 -19.23
N ARG A 643 22.57 -6.40 -19.19
CA ARG A 643 22.63 -7.78 -19.67
C ARG A 643 22.23 -7.88 -21.15
#